data_270d5bedf2438ae51cbebb0407868da8
#
_entry.id   270d5bedf2438ae51cbebb0407868da8
#
_cell.length_a   1.000
_cell.length_b   1.000
_cell.length_c   1.000
_cell.angle_alpha   90.00
_cell.angle_beta   90.00
_cell.angle_gamma   90.00
#
_symmetry.space_group_name_H-M   'P 1'
#
loop_
_entity.id
_entity.type
_entity.pdbx_description
1 polymer ?
#
loop_
_entity_poly.entity_id
_entity_poly.type
_entity_poly.pdbx_seq_one_letter_code
_entity_poly.pdbx_strand_id
1 'polypeptide(L)'
;MQYPLISEYVRAIQDASNNLDELAHLVPVQDDHGEPYRSSGAFAVVFKMKDEQTGKCYALKCFTEEQEGRAEAYRQIADELEFVDSSYITSVKYFEKEIFVDSSCEEDEFPVLLMDWIDGETMESYIAENYQDNYAMAMLCYRFCKMAAWLRSQPFAHGDIKPDNIMVRPDGNLTLVDYDGMFVPAMKGQKSPTIGTKDFSHPLRTVDDFDETIDDFALASIALSLKAISLKSSLLDEYGAADRLLFSAEDYRDLSKSKVMSALQELMNDEEVNTLLSMFLLANAKKNLELCSFRLFNFCKPNNDVEELIKMADEYYEGKEKDLDKAFSLYSDAASKGSLYALACLGFCYCEGKGCVQDYVKGLALIRKSADKNNPKGQNILGLCYVRGYGVVQDYAEAVNCFRKSAAQGYERAQHNLGLCYVNGNGIKQDYVEAVNCFRKSAAQGHEGAQFNLGKCYEYGYGVEQSYEEAICWYRKAAEQGLALAQNELGVCYAKGIGLVQSYKMAVKWLRKSAEQGNERAQCILAVCYENGKGVEQSYERAVMWYKKSAEQGYARAQCCLGFCYAKGYAVEQSYSKAVGWYHKSAEQGYARAQCNFGFCYENGKGVEQSYEKAVGWYRKSAEQGDARAQFFYGLCLEYGKGIDKDINEALKWYQKSADNGYESAKLKIQKTEEKLKHF
;
A
#
# COMPACT_ATOMS: atom_id res chain seq x y z
N MET A 1 -37.19 -3.39 11.42
CA MET A 1 -36.90 -4.80 11.05
C MET A 1 -36.69 -5.60 12.33
N GLN A 2 -37.25 -6.79 12.47
CA GLN A 2 -36.94 -7.69 13.58
C GLN A 2 -35.74 -8.56 13.15
N TYR A 3 -34.72 -8.66 13.98
CA TYR A 3 -33.50 -9.42 13.67
C TYR A 3 -33.53 -10.80 14.35
N PRO A 4 -32.85 -11.82 13.76
CA PRO A 4 -32.77 -13.17 14.31
C PRO A 4 -32.04 -13.22 15.66
N LEU A 5 -32.34 -14.27 16.42
CA LEU A 5 -31.59 -14.60 17.62
C LEU A 5 -30.19 -15.14 17.30
N ILE A 6 -29.27 -15.02 18.24
CA ILE A 6 -27.89 -15.55 18.07
C ILE A 6 -27.89 -17.05 17.70
N SER A 7 -28.81 -17.84 18.34
CA SER A 7 -28.93 -19.26 18.06
C SER A 7 -29.44 -19.57 16.65
N GLU A 8 -30.17 -18.67 16.02
CA GLU A 8 -30.67 -18.78 14.66
C GLU A 8 -29.53 -18.47 13.68
N TYR A 9 -28.74 -17.43 13.94
CA TYR A 9 -27.51 -17.16 13.19
C TYR A 9 -26.49 -18.29 13.27
N VAL A 10 -26.29 -18.90 14.45
CA VAL A 10 -25.39 -20.06 14.60
C VAL A 10 -25.81 -21.20 13.67
N ARG A 11 -27.11 -21.52 13.58
CA ARG A 11 -27.61 -22.55 12.66
C ARG A 11 -27.39 -22.19 11.20
N ALA A 12 -27.64 -20.93 10.83
CA ALA A 12 -27.43 -20.47 9.46
C ALA A 12 -25.94 -20.53 9.07
N ILE A 13 -25.04 -20.13 9.97
CA ILE A 13 -23.58 -20.15 9.72
C ILE A 13 -23.00 -21.55 9.72
N GLN A 14 -23.57 -22.52 10.41
CA GLN A 14 -23.16 -23.93 10.31
C GLN A 14 -23.28 -24.48 8.87
N ASP A 15 -24.23 -23.97 8.09
CA ASP A 15 -24.40 -24.29 6.67
C ASP A 15 -24.21 -23.04 5.80
N ALA A 16 -23.07 -22.39 5.96
CA ALA A 16 -22.75 -21.12 5.33
C ALA A 16 -22.83 -21.16 3.79
N SER A 17 -22.45 -22.30 3.20
CA SER A 17 -22.47 -22.48 1.73
C SER A 17 -23.88 -22.41 1.12
N ASN A 18 -24.93 -22.68 1.90
CA ASN A 18 -26.31 -22.61 1.44
C ASN A 18 -27.06 -21.35 1.97
N ASN A 19 -26.52 -20.72 3.01
CA ASN A 19 -27.16 -19.60 3.68
C ASN A 19 -26.46 -18.25 3.50
N LEU A 20 -25.30 -18.20 2.84
CA LEU A 20 -24.64 -16.97 2.40
C LEU A 20 -24.73 -16.85 0.86
N ASP A 21 -24.84 -15.61 0.36
CA ASP A 21 -24.93 -15.34 -1.09
C ASP A 21 -23.54 -15.09 -1.69
N GLU A 22 -23.04 -13.86 -1.64
CA GLU A 22 -21.71 -13.51 -2.18
C GLU A 22 -20.56 -14.15 -1.39
N LEU A 23 -20.78 -14.44 -0.11
CA LEU A 23 -19.79 -14.99 0.84
C LEU A 23 -19.92 -16.52 1.00
N ALA A 24 -20.71 -17.22 0.19
CA ALA A 24 -20.94 -18.67 0.27
C ALA A 24 -19.66 -19.53 0.18
N HIS A 25 -18.53 -18.94 -0.24
CA HIS A 25 -17.21 -19.58 -0.28
C HIS A 25 -16.48 -19.58 1.07
N LEU A 26 -17.01 -18.88 2.06
CA LEU A 26 -16.45 -18.83 3.41
C LEU A 26 -17.03 -19.96 4.27
N VAL A 27 -16.18 -20.61 5.05
CA VAL A 27 -16.57 -21.66 5.99
C VAL A 27 -16.35 -21.19 7.44
N PRO A 28 -17.21 -21.54 8.40
CA PRO A 28 -17.01 -21.16 9.79
C PRO A 28 -15.82 -21.92 10.39
N VAL A 29 -14.97 -21.21 11.11
CA VAL A 29 -13.95 -21.80 11.97
C VAL A 29 -14.69 -22.36 13.20
N GLN A 30 -14.43 -23.64 13.53
CA GLN A 30 -15.07 -24.30 14.66
C GLN A 30 -14.26 -24.09 15.95
N ASP A 31 -14.96 -24.00 17.07
CA ASP A 31 -14.37 -24.04 18.40
C ASP A 31 -14.07 -25.49 18.85
N ASP A 32 -13.57 -25.66 20.07
CA ASP A 32 -13.23 -26.96 20.65
C ASP A 32 -14.45 -27.88 20.85
N HIS A 33 -15.68 -27.37 20.72
CA HIS A 33 -16.92 -28.09 20.84
C HIS A 33 -17.56 -28.41 19.48
N GLY A 34 -16.94 -27.98 18.37
CA GLY A 34 -17.44 -28.16 17.00
C GLY A 34 -18.54 -27.16 16.62
N GLU A 35 -18.72 -26.10 17.38
CA GLU A 35 -19.62 -24.99 17.07
C GLU A 35 -18.87 -23.88 16.33
N PRO A 36 -19.54 -23.04 15.50
CA PRO A 36 -18.92 -21.85 14.91
C PRO A 36 -18.30 -20.95 15.97
N TYR A 37 -16.98 -20.72 15.85
CA TYR A 37 -16.27 -19.80 16.75
C TYR A 37 -16.88 -18.40 16.64
N ARG A 38 -17.32 -17.87 17.78
CA ARG A 38 -18.02 -16.57 17.85
C ARG A 38 -17.71 -15.76 19.09
N SER A 39 -17.89 -14.47 18.95
CA SER A 39 -17.97 -13.51 20.05
C SER A 39 -19.29 -12.76 19.94
N SER A 40 -19.95 -12.49 21.05
CA SER A 40 -21.23 -11.76 21.06
C SER A 40 -21.13 -10.48 21.88
N GLY A 41 -21.57 -9.38 21.29
CA GLY A 41 -21.76 -8.09 21.93
C GLY A 41 -23.25 -7.80 22.21
N ALA A 42 -23.56 -6.55 22.61
CA ALA A 42 -24.91 -6.12 22.92
C ALA A 42 -25.86 -6.16 21.70
N PHE A 43 -25.34 -5.85 20.49
CA PHE A 43 -26.16 -5.60 19.31
C PHE A 43 -25.79 -6.47 18.10
N ALA A 44 -24.81 -7.36 18.26
CA ALA A 44 -24.35 -8.22 17.18
C ALA A 44 -23.62 -9.46 17.70
N VAL A 45 -23.54 -10.48 16.84
CA VAL A 45 -22.66 -11.63 16.99
C VAL A 45 -21.64 -11.63 15.86
N VAL A 46 -20.39 -11.91 16.18
CA VAL A 46 -19.28 -11.96 15.22
C VAL A 46 -18.77 -13.39 15.11
N PHE A 47 -18.78 -13.93 13.89
CA PHE A 47 -18.27 -15.27 13.58
C PHE A 47 -16.89 -15.19 12.92
N LYS A 48 -15.99 -16.12 13.28
CA LYS A 48 -14.74 -16.32 12.56
C LYS A 48 -14.98 -17.19 11.35
N MET A 49 -14.78 -16.65 10.16
CA MET A 49 -14.96 -17.35 8.89
C MET A 49 -13.59 -17.52 8.21
N LYS A 50 -13.42 -18.60 7.44
CA LYS A 50 -12.21 -18.89 6.70
C LYS A 50 -12.51 -19.08 5.22
N ASP A 51 -11.74 -18.47 4.38
CA ASP A 51 -11.67 -18.80 2.95
C ASP A 51 -10.71 -19.98 2.77
N GLU A 52 -11.21 -21.14 2.39
CA GLU A 52 -10.39 -22.35 2.24
C GLU A 52 -9.39 -22.24 1.08
N GLN A 53 -9.67 -21.45 0.05
CA GLN A 53 -8.79 -21.29 -1.10
C GLN A 53 -7.56 -20.45 -0.77
N THR A 54 -7.74 -19.38 0.02
CA THR A 54 -6.66 -18.44 0.38
C THR A 54 -6.08 -18.69 1.76
N GLY A 55 -6.79 -19.45 2.60
CA GLY A 55 -6.46 -19.66 4.00
C GLY A 55 -6.71 -18.43 4.91
N LYS A 56 -7.19 -17.32 4.35
CA LYS A 56 -7.43 -16.08 5.07
C LYS A 56 -8.68 -16.17 5.94
N CYS A 57 -8.60 -15.62 7.16
CA CYS A 57 -9.74 -15.54 8.06
C CYS A 57 -10.38 -14.15 8.05
N TYR A 58 -11.69 -14.14 8.29
CA TYR A 58 -12.54 -12.95 8.32
C TYR A 58 -13.43 -12.96 9.55
N ALA A 59 -13.82 -11.78 10.02
CA ALA A 59 -14.86 -11.55 11.01
C ALA A 59 -16.16 -11.21 10.27
N LEU A 60 -17.19 -12.04 10.43
CA LEU A 60 -18.54 -11.82 9.91
C LEU A 60 -19.44 -11.36 11.03
N LYS A 61 -19.80 -10.08 11.05
CA LYS A 61 -20.66 -9.47 12.06
C LYS A 61 -22.13 -9.52 11.60
N CYS A 62 -22.97 -10.24 12.34
CA CYS A 62 -24.41 -10.36 12.14
C CYS A 62 -25.13 -9.57 13.24
N PHE A 63 -26.09 -8.73 12.85
CA PHE A 63 -26.76 -7.82 13.76
C PHE A 63 -27.95 -8.50 14.46
N THR A 64 -28.15 -8.23 15.76
CA THR A 64 -29.25 -8.79 16.57
C THR A 64 -30.32 -7.77 16.88
N GLU A 65 -30.10 -6.48 16.59
CA GLU A 65 -31.06 -5.40 16.80
C GLU A 65 -31.00 -4.37 15.67
N GLU A 66 -32.13 -3.74 15.36
CA GLU A 66 -32.21 -2.62 14.44
C GLU A 66 -31.71 -1.33 15.11
N GLN A 67 -30.91 -0.57 14.37
CA GLN A 67 -30.55 0.81 14.71
C GLN A 67 -30.83 1.70 13.49
N GLU A 68 -31.55 2.78 13.71
CA GLU A 68 -31.91 3.73 12.65
C GLU A 68 -30.65 4.29 11.96
N GLY A 69 -30.61 4.23 10.62
CA GLY A 69 -29.48 4.74 9.82
C GLY A 69 -28.24 3.86 9.78
N ARG A 70 -28.21 2.68 10.45
CA ARG A 70 -27.03 1.79 10.48
C ARG A 70 -26.54 1.37 9.11
N ALA A 71 -27.43 0.96 8.22
CA ALA A 71 -27.06 0.51 6.88
C ALA A 71 -26.33 1.59 6.10
N GLU A 72 -26.84 2.81 6.12
CA GLU A 72 -26.21 3.95 5.45
C GLU A 72 -24.87 4.32 6.11
N ALA A 73 -24.80 4.31 7.43
CA ALA A 73 -23.56 4.56 8.15
C ALA A 73 -22.46 3.57 7.77
N TYR A 74 -22.74 2.26 7.72
CA TYR A 74 -21.75 1.26 7.32
C TYR A 74 -21.35 1.32 5.86
N ARG A 75 -22.26 1.74 4.96
CA ARG A 75 -21.89 2.01 3.56
C ARG A 75 -20.88 3.16 3.49
N GLN A 76 -21.15 4.27 4.16
CA GLN A 76 -20.25 5.43 4.21
C GLN A 76 -18.89 5.08 4.83
N ILE A 77 -18.88 4.29 5.91
CA ILE A 77 -17.66 3.80 6.55
C ILE A 77 -16.88 2.88 5.58
N ALA A 78 -17.55 1.94 4.94
CA ALA A 78 -16.92 1.02 4.00
C ALA A 78 -16.31 1.75 2.80
N ASP A 79 -17.01 2.76 2.26
CA ASP A 79 -16.53 3.59 1.16
C ASP A 79 -15.28 4.41 1.55
N GLU A 80 -15.26 4.99 2.76
CA GLU A 80 -14.11 5.76 3.26
C GLU A 80 -12.92 4.84 3.52
N LEU A 81 -13.14 3.69 4.18
CA LEU A 81 -12.07 2.77 4.54
C LEU A 81 -11.55 1.92 3.38
N GLU A 82 -12.28 1.82 2.25
CA GLU A 82 -11.83 1.04 1.06
C GLU A 82 -10.44 1.44 0.59
N PHE A 83 -10.05 2.70 0.78
CA PHE A 83 -8.79 3.26 0.27
C PHE A 83 -7.75 3.54 1.35
N VAL A 84 -8.05 3.25 2.61
CA VAL A 84 -7.12 3.46 3.72
C VAL A 84 -6.21 2.24 3.85
N ASP A 85 -4.93 2.40 3.49
CA ASP A 85 -3.91 1.35 3.64
C ASP A 85 -3.14 1.59 4.94
N SER A 86 -3.56 0.93 6.01
CA SER A 86 -2.94 1.04 7.32
C SER A 86 -3.08 -0.24 8.12
N SER A 87 -2.05 -0.57 8.91
CA SER A 87 -2.11 -1.69 9.87
C SER A 87 -2.98 -1.37 11.10
N TYR A 88 -3.35 -0.10 11.30
CA TYR A 88 -4.15 0.34 12.46
C TYR A 88 -5.64 0.12 12.31
N ILE A 89 -6.14 -0.19 11.11
CA ILE A 89 -7.54 -0.51 10.83
C ILE A 89 -7.67 -1.73 9.93
N THR A 90 -8.87 -2.34 9.91
CA THR A 90 -9.22 -3.45 9.02
C THR A 90 -10.05 -2.96 7.84
N SER A 91 -10.08 -3.74 6.76
CA SER A 91 -11.04 -3.54 5.68
C SER A 91 -12.47 -3.82 6.20
N VAL A 92 -13.42 -3.04 5.73
CA VAL A 92 -14.84 -3.19 6.09
C VAL A 92 -15.66 -3.30 4.80
N LYS A 93 -16.57 -4.27 4.74
CA LYS A 93 -17.53 -4.42 3.65
C LYS A 93 -18.91 -4.66 4.22
N TYR A 94 -19.88 -3.90 3.77
CA TYR A 94 -21.27 -4.04 4.14
C TYR A 94 -22.05 -4.73 3.02
N PHE A 95 -22.79 -5.78 3.36
CA PHE A 95 -23.69 -6.52 2.48
C PHE A 95 -25.10 -6.39 3.00
N GLU A 96 -26.03 -5.93 2.19
CA GLU A 96 -27.39 -5.56 2.61
C GLU A 96 -28.29 -6.79 2.82
N LYS A 97 -28.11 -7.82 1.99
CA LYS A 97 -28.88 -9.06 1.98
C LYS A 97 -27.94 -10.23 1.69
N GLU A 98 -27.26 -10.69 2.71
CA GLU A 98 -26.17 -11.65 2.53
C GLU A 98 -26.44 -12.99 3.24
N ILE A 99 -27.09 -12.95 4.39
CA ILE A 99 -27.34 -14.18 5.15
C ILE A 99 -28.82 -14.51 5.20
N PHE A 100 -29.17 -15.71 4.72
CA PHE A 100 -30.49 -16.29 4.89
C PHE A 100 -30.59 -16.97 6.26
N VAL A 101 -31.61 -16.63 7.03
CA VAL A 101 -31.84 -17.20 8.37
C VAL A 101 -33.28 -17.68 8.47
N ASP A 102 -33.49 -18.99 8.60
CA ASP A 102 -34.80 -19.56 8.95
C ASP A 102 -35.13 -19.20 10.42
N SER A 103 -35.85 -18.13 10.59
CA SER A 103 -36.14 -17.50 11.86
C SER A 103 -37.64 -17.23 12.02
N SER A 104 -38.03 -16.72 13.18
CA SER A 104 -39.40 -16.23 13.45
C SER A 104 -39.67 -14.81 12.97
N CYS A 105 -38.71 -14.20 12.26
CA CYS A 105 -38.82 -12.86 11.73
C CYS A 105 -39.68 -12.80 10.46
N GLU A 106 -40.14 -11.61 10.08
CA GLU A 106 -40.92 -11.41 8.83
C GLU A 106 -40.04 -11.45 7.59
N GLU A 107 -38.74 -11.20 7.72
CA GLU A 107 -37.74 -11.25 6.66
C GLU A 107 -36.83 -12.44 6.87
N ASP A 108 -36.34 -13.02 5.78
CA ASP A 108 -35.48 -14.20 5.77
C ASP A 108 -34.03 -13.88 5.41
N GLU A 109 -33.76 -12.70 4.85
CA GLU A 109 -32.43 -12.22 4.42
C GLU A 109 -31.99 -11.03 5.25
N PHE A 110 -30.80 -11.12 5.84
CA PHE A 110 -30.29 -10.11 6.76
C PHE A 110 -28.94 -9.56 6.34
N PRO A 111 -28.64 -8.30 6.71
CA PRO A 111 -27.37 -7.68 6.39
C PRO A 111 -26.24 -8.21 7.28
N VAL A 112 -25.02 -8.19 6.72
CA VAL A 112 -23.79 -8.53 7.44
C VAL A 112 -22.69 -7.52 7.17
N LEU A 113 -21.71 -7.49 8.09
CA LEU A 113 -20.47 -6.75 7.91
C LEU A 113 -19.31 -7.74 7.88
N LEU A 114 -18.50 -7.67 6.82
CA LEU A 114 -17.30 -8.48 6.68
C LEU A 114 -16.07 -7.62 6.94
N MET A 115 -15.20 -8.09 7.84
CA MET A 115 -13.93 -7.45 8.19
C MET A 115 -12.81 -8.49 8.14
N ASP A 116 -11.55 -8.04 8.07
CA ASP A 116 -10.43 -8.96 8.26
C ASP A 116 -10.39 -9.45 9.71
N TRP A 117 -10.17 -10.75 9.90
CA TRP A 117 -9.93 -11.30 11.23
C TRP A 117 -8.55 -10.91 11.72
N ILE A 118 -8.46 -10.38 12.93
CA ILE A 118 -7.19 -10.00 13.56
C ILE A 118 -6.82 -11.05 14.59
N ASP A 119 -5.70 -11.73 14.34
CA ASP A 119 -5.10 -12.61 15.36
C ASP A 119 -4.40 -11.76 16.41
N GLY A 120 -4.67 -12.03 17.67
CA GLY A 120 -4.17 -11.28 18.80
C GLY A 120 -5.18 -11.28 19.96
N GLU A 121 -4.94 -10.44 20.93
CA GLU A 121 -5.78 -10.24 22.10
C GLU A 121 -6.21 -8.76 22.20
N THR A 122 -7.25 -8.47 22.99
CA THR A 122 -7.65 -7.08 23.26
C THR A 122 -6.54 -6.38 24.06
N MET A 123 -6.42 -5.08 23.91
CA MET A 123 -5.48 -4.29 24.71
C MET A 123 -5.82 -4.38 26.20
N GLU A 124 -7.07 -4.57 26.56
CA GLU A 124 -7.50 -4.83 27.95
C GLU A 124 -6.87 -6.13 28.49
N SER A 125 -7.00 -7.26 27.76
CA SER A 125 -6.38 -8.54 28.13
C SER A 125 -4.87 -8.43 28.24
N TYR A 126 -4.25 -7.79 27.24
CA TYR A 126 -2.80 -7.57 27.24
C TYR A 126 -2.32 -6.77 28.46
N ILE A 127 -3.06 -5.71 28.84
CA ILE A 127 -2.75 -4.94 30.07
C ILE A 127 -2.89 -5.79 31.30
N ALA A 128 -3.98 -6.54 31.42
CA ALA A 128 -4.24 -7.40 32.60
C ALA A 128 -3.13 -8.44 32.81
N GLU A 129 -2.57 -8.99 31.73
CA GLU A 129 -1.48 -9.97 31.81
C GLU A 129 -0.07 -9.34 32.01
N ASN A 130 0.13 -8.09 31.53
CA ASN A 130 1.47 -7.50 31.42
C ASN A 130 1.67 -6.23 32.26
N TYR A 131 0.70 -5.72 33.03
CA TYR A 131 0.82 -4.42 33.69
C TYR A 131 1.95 -4.32 34.74
N GLN A 132 2.43 -5.46 35.26
CA GLN A 132 3.58 -5.50 36.16
C GLN A 132 4.92 -5.43 35.41
N ASP A 133 4.93 -5.66 34.11
CA ASP A 133 6.10 -5.47 33.26
C ASP A 133 6.16 -4.02 32.76
N ASN A 134 6.97 -3.23 33.44
CA ASN A 134 7.14 -1.80 33.12
C ASN A 134 7.55 -1.57 31.67
N TYR A 135 8.35 -2.48 31.10
CA TYR A 135 8.79 -2.36 29.72
C TYR A 135 7.67 -2.68 28.74
N ALA A 136 6.93 -3.78 28.95
CA ALA A 136 5.78 -4.12 28.12
C ALA A 136 4.75 -2.97 28.08
N MET A 137 4.47 -2.37 29.25
CA MET A 137 3.57 -1.24 29.37
C MET A 137 4.10 0.04 28.71
N ALA A 138 5.38 0.33 28.85
CA ALA A 138 5.99 1.47 28.18
C ALA A 138 5.96 1.31 26.65
N MET A 139 6.18 0.09 26.14
CA MET A 139 6.07 -0.23 24.72
C MET A 139 4.64 -0.12 24.21
N LEU A 140 3.68 -0.59 24.99
CA LEU A 140 2.26 -0.44 24.66
C LEU A 140 1.88 1.04 24.56
N CYS A 141 2.30 1.87 25.55
CA CYS A 141 2.10 3.32 25.52
C CYS A 141 2.70 3.96 24.26
N TYR A 142 3.95 3.62 23.92
CA TYR A 142 4.60 4.13 22.72
C TYR A 142 3.83 3.79 21.44
N ARG A 143 3.42 2.51 21.28
CA ARG A 143 2.65 2.05 20.12
C ARG A 143 1.28 2.71 20.04
N PHE A 144 0.62 2.87 21.19
CA PHE A 144 -0.66 3.56 21.30
C PHE A 144 -0.54 5.03 20.86
N CYS A 145 0.47 5.74 21.32
CA CYS A 145 0.71 7.14 20.91
C CYS A 145 1.01 7.25 19.40
N LYS A 146 1.67 6.27 18.81
CA LYS A 146 1.87 6.19 17.34
C LYS A 146 0.55 5.99 16.60
N MET A 147 -0.29 5.08 17.05
CA MET A 147 -1.63 4.86 16.51
C MET A 147 -2.50 6.13 16.67
N ALA A 148 -2.47 6.78 17.83
CA ALA A 148 -3.19 8.02 18.08
C ALA A 148 -2.75 9.14 17.13
N ALA A 149 -1.44 9.31 16.94
CA ALA A 149 -0.88 10.28 15.99
C ALA A 149 -1.33 10.00 14.54
N TRP A 150 -1.37 8.72 14.15
CA TRP A 150 -1.88 8.33 12.85
C TRP A 150 -3.38 8.62 12.72
N LEU A 151 -4.20 8.21 13.70
CA LEU A 151 -5.65 8.41 13.67
C LEU A 151 -6.00 9.91 13.56
N ARG A 152 -5.30 10.77 14.35
CA ARG A 152 -5.47 12.23 14.26
C ARG A 152 -4.99 12.84 12.95
N SER A 153 -4.37 12.07 12.08
CA SER A 153 -3.99 12.48 10.72
C SER A 153 -5.03 12.14 9.66
N GLN A 154 -6.05 11.38 10.06
CA GLN A 154 -7.11 10.92 9.16
C GLN A 154 -8.28 11.92 9.18
N PRO A 155 -9.11 11.94 8.13
CA PRO A 155 -10.31 12.75 8.08
C PRO A 155 -11.51 12.13 8.83
N PHE A 156 -11.30 11.00 9.50
CA PHE A 156 -12.30 10.24 10.24
C PHE A 156 -11.87 10.03 11.68
N ALA A 157 -12.80 9.59 12.51
CA ALA A 157 -12.58 9.21 13.90
C ALA A 157 -13.27 7.87 14.24
N HIS A 158 -12.74 7.12 15.20
CA HIS A 158 -13.28 5.82 15.58
C HIS A 158 -14.59 5.92 16.38
N GLY A 159 -14.71 6.93 17.23
CA GLY A 159 -15.92 7.26 17.97
C GLY A 159 -16.18 6.51 19.26
N ASP A 160 -15.51 5.36 19.48
CA ASP A 160 -15.56 4.59 20.73
C ASP A 160 -14.19 3.96 21.04
N ILE A 161 -13.18 4.81 21.22
CA ILE A 161 -11.82 4.37 21.59
C ILE A 161 -11.79 3.91 23.03
N LYS A 162 -11.53 2.62 23.22
CA LYS A 162 -11.35 1.96 24.53
C LYS A 162 -10.43 0.72 24.36
N PRO A 163 -9.86 0.18 25.46
CA PRO A 163 -8.96 -0.97 25.36
C PRO A 163 -9.55 -2.20 24.69
N ASP A 164 -10.84 -2.47 24.82
CA ASP A 164 -11.52 -3.62 24.21
C ASP A 164 -11.63 -3.51 22.69
N ASN A 165 -11.68 -2.28 22.16
CA ASN A 165 -11.78 -1.99 20.75
C ASN A 165 -10.41 -1.85 20.04
N ILE A 166 -9.34 -2.26 20.72
CA ILE A 166 -7.97 -2.24 20.22
C ILE A 166 -7.36 -3.62 20.37
N MET A 167 -6.99 -4.24 19.26
CA MET A 167 -6.31 -5.54 19.24
C MET A 167 -4.79 -5.34 19.30
N VAL A 168 -4.13 -6.10 20.16
CA VAL A 168 -2.66 -6.25 20.20
C VAL A 168 -2.31 -7.51 19.44
N ARG A 169 -1.64 -7.35 18.31
CA ARG A 169 -1.20 -8.48 17.46
C ARG A 169 0.01 -9.19 18.07
N PRO A 170 0.34 -10.42 17.66
CA PRO A 170 1.54 -11.14 18.13
C PRO A 170 2.86 -10.39 17.89
N ASP A 171 2.94 -9.54 16.87
CA ASP A 171 4.09 -8.65 16.61
C ASP A 171 4.05 -7.36 17.46
N GLY A 172 3.01 -7.24 18.28
CA GLY A 172 2.72 -6.13 19.17
C GLY A 172 2.16 -4.89 18.48
N ASN A 173 1.90 -4.91 17.17
CA ASN A 173 1.21 -3.81 16.49
C ASN A 173 -0.25 -3.73 16.93
N LEU A 174 -0.79 -2.52 16.93
CA LEU A 174 -2.16 -2.26 17.34
C LEU A 174 -3.08 -2.18 16.13
N THR A 175 -4.33 -2.64 16.29
CA THR A 175 -5.37 -2.52 15.27
C THR A 175 -6.69 -2.19 15.93
N LEU A 176 -7.36 -1.13 15.44
CA LEU A 176 -8.71 -0.74 15.85
C LEU A 176 -9.74 -1.72 15.28
N VAL A 177 -10.71 -2.06 16.09
CA VAL A 177 -11.85 -2.93 15.74
C VAL A 177 -13.15 -2.30 16.26
N ASP A 178 -14.29 -2.78 15.78
CA ASP A 178 -15.63 -2.31 16.18
C ASP A 178 -15.91 -0.83 15.80
N TYR A 179 -16.31 -0.63 14.56
CA TYR A 179 -16.53 0.70 13.97
C TYR A 179 -17.94 1.26 14.15
N ASP A 180 -18.72 0.77 15.11
CA ASP A 180 -20.13 1.17 15.33
C ASP A 180 -20.30 2.67 15.66
N GLY A 181 -19.27 3.28 16.25
CA GLY A 181 -19.24 4.70 16.60
C GLY A 181 -18.54 5.61 15.60
N MET A 182 -18.06 5.07 14.48
CA MET A 182 -17.13 5.77 13.58
C MET A 182 -17.78 6.96 12.89
N PHE A 183 -17.03 8.07 12.87
CA PHE A 183 -17.29 9.25 12.06
C PHE A 183 -16.47 9.19 10.78
N VAL A 184 -17.09 9.46 9.62
CA VAL A 184 -16.44 9.73 8.34
C VAL A 184 -16.95 11.04 7.74
N PRO A 185 -16.21 11.71 6.84
CA PRO A 185 -16.58 13.04 6.32
C PRO A 185 -17.97 13.12 5.70
N ALA A 186 -18.48 12.02 5.13
CA ALA A 186 -19.83 11.93 4.58
C ALA A 186 -20.94 12.09 5.64
N MET A 187 -20.63 11.85 6.92
CA MET A 187 -21.57 11.96 8.06
C MET A 187 -21.61 13.35 8.69
N LYS A 188 -20.91 14.33 8.13
CA LYS A 188 -20.85 15.67 8.71
C LYS A 188 -22.22 16.30 8.87
N GLY A 189 -22.55 16.71 10.11
CA GLY A 189 -23.86 17.27 10.47
C GLY A 189 -24.91 16.22 10.89
N GLN A 190 -24.57 14.94 10.89
CA GLN A 190 -25.38 13.88 11.49
C GLN A 190 -25.15 13.80 12.99
N LYS A 191 -25.95 12.99 13.67
CA LYS A 191 -25.76 12.69 15.09
C LYS A 191 -24.96 11.42 15.28
N SER A 192 -24.14 11.38 16.33
CA SER A 192 -23.40 10.18 16.70
C SER A 192 -24.36 9.04 17.06
N PRO A 193 -24.11 7.82 16.55
CA PRO A 193 -24.91 6.64 16.96
C PRO A 193 -24.65 6.23 18.42
N THR A 194 -23.55 6.69 19.01
CA THR A 194 -23.15 6.43 20.40
C THR A 194 -22.49 7.64 21.03
N ILE A 195 -22.59 7.78 22.34
CA ILE A 195 -21.78 8.75 23.11
C ILE A 195 -20.44 8.15 23.58
N GLY A 196 -20.16 6.91 23.17
CA GLY A 196 -18.97 6.15 23.58
C GLY A 196 -19.09 5.56 24.97
N THR A 197 -18.06 4.84 25.39
CA THR A 197 -17.99 4.22 26.72
C THR A 197 -17.70 5.28 27.78
N LYS A 198 -18.45 5.28 28.84
CA LYS A 198 -18.53 6.33 29.85
C LYS A 198 -17.20 6.73 30.48
N ASP A 199 -16.34 5.76 30.76
CA ASP A 199 -15.00 6.01 31.35
C ASP A 199 -13.93 6.35 30.32
N PHE A 200 -14.28 6.37 29.02
CA PHE A 200 -13.40 6.76 27.91
C PHE A 200 -13.99 7.90 27.07
N SER A 201 -15.09 8.49 27.48
CA SER A 201 -15.73 9.61 26.78
C SER A 201 -15.66 10.89 27.57
N HIS A 202 -15.54 12.02 26.87
CA HIS A 202 -15.59 13.33 27.52
C HIS A 202 -16.89 13.51 28.30
N PRO A 203 -16.86 13.98 29.57
CA PRO A 203 -18.06 14.00 30.44
C PRO A 203 -19.17 14.92 29.92
N LEU A 204 -18.90 15.81 28.97
CA LEU A 204 -19.88 16.68 28.34
C LEU A 204 -20.22 16.26 26.90
N ARG A 205 -19.75 15.09 26.43
CA ARG A 205 -20.06 14.60 25.08
C ARG A 205 -21.55 14.28 24.97
N THR A 206 -22.13 14.69 23.85
CA THR A 206 -23.51 14.42 23.45
C THR A 206 -23.53 13.76 22.07
N VAL A 207 -24.71 13.32 21.62
CA VAL A 207 -24.87 12.79 20.25
C VAL A 207 -24.69 13.84 19.16
N ASP A 208 -24.73 15.11 19.49
CA ASP A 208 -24.49 16.20 18.54
C ASP A 208 -22.99 16.49 18.35
N ASP A 209 -22.12 15.96 19.23
CA ASP A 209 -20.66 16.02 19.10
C ASP A 209 -20.20 14.84 18.21
N PHE A 210 -20.28 15.01 16.88
CA PHE A 210 -19.96 13.97 15.91
C PHE A 210 -19.11 14.54 14.77
N ASP A 211 -17.82 14.51 14.96
CA ASP A 211 -16.81 15.01 14.02
C ASP A 211 -15.48 14.27 14.17
N GLU A 212 -14.46 14.66 13.42
CA GLU A 212 -13.13 14.08 13.43
C GLU A 212 -12.35 14.22 14.75
N THR A 213 -12.87 14.95 15.73
CA THR A 213 -12.20 15.21 17.04
C THR A 213 -12.77 14.39 18.19
N ILE A 214 -13.79 13.55 17.94
CA ILE A 214 -14.52 12.83 19.01
C ILE A 214 -13.65 11.86 19.81
N ASP A 215 -12.51 11.43 19.26
CA ASP A 215 -11.58 10.52 19.93
C ASP A 215 -10.53 11.22 20.80
N ASP A 216 -10.38 12.52 20.70
CA ASP A 216 -9.27 13.27 21.31
C ASP A 216 -9.15 13.05 22.81
N PHE A 217 -10.28 13.05 23.50
CA PHE A 217 -10.33 12.84 24.94
C PHE A 217 -9.93 11.42 25.33
N ALA A 218 -10.47 10.39 24.66
CA ALA A 218 -10.15 8.99 24.91
C ALA A 218 -8.66 8.71 24.65
N LEU A 219 -8.15 9.19 23.53
CA LEU A 219 -6.73 9.03 23.17
C LEU A 219 -5.81 9.63 24.24
N ALA A 220 -6.09 10.85 24.72
CA ALA A 220 -5.28 11.50 25.73
C ALA A 220 -5.36 10.80 27.10
N SER A 221 -6.54 10.37 27.52
CA SER A 221 -6.75 9.67 28.80
C SER A 221 -6.08 8.31 28.83
N ILE A 222 -6.22 7.51 27.77
CA ILE A 222 -5.60 6.20 27.67
C ILE A 222 -4.07 6.33 27.61
N ALA A 223 -3.53 7.23 26.77
CA ALA A 223 -2.08 7.44 26.68
C ALA A 223 -1.47 7.81 28.04
N LEU A 224 -2.10 8.73 28.76
CA LEU A 224 -1.64 9.13 30.10
C LEU A 224 -1.69 7.96 31.09
N SER A 225 -2.77 7.18 31.09
CA SER A 225 -2.91 6.00 31.93
C SER A 225 -1.84 4.96 31.67
N LEU A 226 -1.58 4.62 30.39
CA LEU A 226 -0.56 3.65 30.00
C LEU A 226 0.84 4.10 30.43
N LYS A 227 1.16 5.37 30.23
CA LYS A 227 2.46 5.92 30.67
C LYS A 227 2.61 5.87 32.20
N ALA A 228 1.60 6.25 32.94
CA ALA A 228 1.62 6.21 34.41
C ALA A 228 1.78 4.78 34.93
N ILE A 229 1.06 3.80 34.37
CA ILE A 229 1.16 2.38 34.74
C ILE A 229 2.56 1.86 34.41
N SER A 230 3.16 2.24 33.30
CA SER A 230 4.52 1.84 32.92
C SER A 230 5.61 2.30 33.89
N LEU A 231 5.37 3.39 34.62
CA LEU A 231 6.28 3.93 35.63
C LEU A 231 5.96 3.41 37.04
N LYS A 232 4.71 3.14 37.32
CA LYS A 232 4.23 2.70 38.63
C LYS A 232 3.01 1.77 38.46
N SER A 233 3.26 0.47 38.31
CA SER A 233 2.23 -0.53 38.01
C SER A 233 1.15 -0.63 39.09
N SER A 234 1.48 -0.36 40.37
CA SER A 234 0.52 -0.35 41.46
C SER A 234 -0.63 0.65 41.28
N LEU A 235 -0.52 1.62 40.38
CA LEU A 235 -1.61 2.53 40.07
C LEU A 235 -2.83 1.80 39.47
N LEU A 236 -2.58 0.75 38.70
CA LEU A 236 -3.69 -0.05 38.15
C LEU A 236 -4.41 -0.84 39.25
N ASP A 237 -3.67 -1.38 40.21
CA ASP A 237 -4.24 -2.08 41.39
C ASP A 237 -5.08 -1.15 42.26
N GLU A 238 -4.65 0.11 42.43
CA GLU A 238 -5.29 1.08 43.28
C GLU A 238 -6.48 1.78 42.65
N TYR A 239 -6.43 2.08 41.35
CA TYR A 239 -7.41 2.94 40.65
C TYR A 239 -8.09 2.26 39.47
N GLY A 240 -7.54 1.20 38.93
CA GLY A 240 -8.10 0.45 37.81
C GLY A 240 -9.35 -0.34 38.17
N ALA A 241 -10.16 -0.70 37.18
CA ALA A 241 -11.26 -1.63 37.27
C ALA A 241 -11.41 -2.38 35.94
N ALA A 242 -12.31 -3.36 35.88
CA ALA A 242 -12.54 -4.17 34.69
C ALA A 242 -12.97 -3.36 33.47
N ASP A 243 -13.58 -2.20 33.66
CA ASP A 243 -14.15 -1.35 32.61
C ASP A 243 -13.40 -0.02 32.43
N ARG A 244 -12.26 0.17 33.09
CA ARG A 244 -11.47 1.40 33.02
C ARG A 244 -9.98 1.15 33.29
N LEU A 245 -9.14 2.07 32.82
CA LEU A 245 -7.71 2.11 33.21
C LEU A 245 -7.55 2.80 34.59
N LEU A 246 -7.11 4.05 34.61
CA LEU A 246 -6.90 4.77 35.87
C LEU A 246 -8.06 5.69 36.24
N PHE A 247 -8.63 6.38 35.27
CA PHE A 247 -9.65 7.41 35.49
C PHE A 247 -11.06 6.86 35.37
N SER A 248 -11.94 7.30 36.25
CA SER A 248 -13.37 7.08 36.16
C SER A 248 -14.11 8.30 35.60
N ALA A 249 -15.35 8.11 35.16
CA ALA A 249 -16.21 9.21 34.73
C ALA A 249 -16.44 10.29 35.81
N GLU A 250 -16.28 9.94 37.09
CA GLU A 250 -16.35 10.89 38.19
C GLU A 250 -15.12 11.77 38.30
N ASP A 251 -13.93 11.18 38.06
CA ASP A 251 -12.67 11.92 38.06
C ASP A 251 -12.69 13.02 37.00
N TYR A 252 -13.25 12.74 35.83
CA TYR A 252 -13.31 13.71 34.71
C TYR A 252 -14.21 14.91 34.99
N ARG A 253 -15.20 14.74 35.84
CA ARG A 253 -16.13 15.84 36.22
C ARG A 253 -15.50 16.84 37.19
N ASP A 254 -14.59 16.36 38.05
CA ASP A 254 -13.91 17.23 39.03
C ASP A 254 -12.46 16.69 39.28
N LEU A 255 -11.55 17.01 38.36
CA LEU A 255 -10.15 16.61 38.47
C LEU A 255 -9.47 17.08 39.76
N SER A 256 -9.99 18.14 40.39
CA SER A 256 -9.40 18.67 41.63
C SER A 256 -9.60 17.74 42.84
N LYS A 257 -10.60 16.85 42.77
CA LYS A 257 -10.91 15.81 43.79
C LYS A 257 -10.36 14.44 43.41
N SER A 258 -9.88 14.26 42.20
CA SER A 258 -9.40 12.97 41.73
C SER A 258 -8.16 12.52 42.51
N LYS A 259 -8.23 11.31 43.08
CA LYS A 259 -7.08 10.67 43.72
C LYS A 259 -6.02 10.26 42.73
N VAL A 260 -6.43 9.90 41.51
CA VAL A 260 -5.52 9.60 40.38
C VAL A 260 -4.65 10.81 40.07
N MET A 261 -5.25 12.00 39.96
CA MET A 261 -4.50 13.24 39.74
C MET A 261 -3.49 13.51 40.85
N SER A 262 -3.85 13.21 42.10
CA SER A 262 -2.92 13.36 43.23
C SER A 262 -1.74 12.36 43.15
N ALA A 263 -2.03 11.11 42.75
CA ALA A 263 -0.99 10.08 42.55
C ALA A 263 -0.06 10.39 41.38
N LEU A 264 -0.55 10.99 40.29
CA LEU A 264 0.26 11.43 39.15
C LEU A 264 1.26 12.55 39.51
N GLN A 265 1.02 13.33 40.55
CA GLN A 265 1.98 14.35 41.00
C GLN A 265 3.35 13.75 41.35
N GLU A 266 3.41 12.51 41.83
CA GLU A 266 4.67 11.82 42.12
C GLU A 266 5.46 11.50 40.86
N LEU A 267 4.81 11.44 39.68
CA LEU A 267 5.41 11.09 38.41
C LEU A 267 5.77 12.32 37.55
N MET A 268 5.54 13.53 38.05
CA MET A 268 5.77 14.79 37.30
C MET A 268 7.23 15.09 36.93
N ASN A 269 8.17 14.30 37.42
CA ASN A 269 9.57 14.40 37.00
C ASN A 269 9.83 13.76 35.60
N ASP A 270 8.89 12.98 35.09
CA ASP A 270 8.96 12.40 33.75
C ASP A 270 8.37 13.38 32.73
N GLU A 271 9.14 13.75 31.70
CA GLU A 271 8.73 14.74 30.68
C GLU A 271 7.55 14.25 29.83
N GLU A 272 7.48 12.93 29.58
CA GLU A 272 6.37 12.37 28.81
C GLU A 272 5.06 12.38 29.60
N VAL A 273 5.13 12.11 30.92
CA VAL A 273 3.95 12.27 31.82
C VAL A 273 3.44 13.70 31.80
N ASN A 274 4.33 14.68 31.92
CA ASN A 274 3.95 16.11 31.85
C ASN A 274 3.30 16.47 30.53
N THR A 275 3.85 15.96 29.45
CA THR A 275 3.32 16.15 28.09
C THR A 275 1.93 15.56 27.95
N LEU A 276 1.76 14.29 28.29
CA LEU A 276 0.49 13.57 28.19
C LEU A 276 -0.57 14.15 29.13
N LEU A 277 -0.16 14.55 30.34
CA LEU A 277 -1.06 15.23 31.28
C LEU A 277 -1.55 16.58 30.71
N SER A 278 -0.66 17.35 30.08
CA SER A 278 -1.04 18.60 29.44
C SER A 278 -2.03 18.39 28.28
N MET A 279 -1.83 17.36 27.49
CA MET A 279 -2.76 16.96 26.43
C MET A 279 -4.12 16.54 26.97
N PHE A 280 -4.12 15.70 28.01
CA PHE A 280 -5.33 15.26 28.68
C PHE A 280 -6.12 16.44 29.30
N LEU A 281 -5.45 17.34 30.01
CA LEU A 281 -6.08 18.52 30.59
C LEU A 281 -6.69 19.44 29.51
N LEU A 282 -6.01 19.58 28.38
CA LEU A 282 -6.51 20.36 27.27
C LEU A 282 -7.72 19.70 26.59
N ALA A 283 -7.68 18.40 26.37
CA ALA A 283 -8.80 17.63 25.82
C ALA A 283 -10.01 17.68 26.74
N ASN A 284 -9.79 17.53 28.06
CA ASN A 284 -10.86 17.65 29.07
C ASN A 284 -11.48 19.05 29.13
N ALA A 285 -10.68 20.11 28.93
CA ALA A 285 -11.17 21.47 28.98
C ALA A 285 -11.89 21.93 27.69
N LYS A 286 -11.44 21.47 26.52
CA LYS A 286 -11.85 21.99 25.20
C LYS A 286 -12.52 20.95 24.29
N LYS A 287 -12.60 19.70 24.70
CA LYS A 287 -13.08 18.55 23.90
C LYS A 287 -12.29 18.29 22.59
N ASN A 288 -11.12 18.91 22.39
CA ASN A 288 -10.29 18.65 21.22
C ASN A 288 -8.80 18.86 21.48
N LEU A 289 -7.95 18.31 20.62
CA LEU A 289 -6.49 18.39 20.67
C LEU A 289 -5.88 19.25 19.57
N GLU A 290 -6.62 20.17 18.96
CA GLU A 290 -6.10 21.01 17.86
C GLU A 290 -4.79 21.73 18.21
N LEU A 291 -4.65 22.15 19.48
CA LEU A 291 -3.45 22.85 19.97
C LEU A 291 -2.38 21.90 20.52
N CYS A 292 -2.69 20.63 20.76
CA CYS A 292 -1.78 19.61 21.31
C CYS A 292 -1.93 18.30 20.53
N SER A 293 -1.32 18.22 19.36
CA SER A 293 -1.38 17.01 18.53
C SER A 293 -0.34 15.98 18.96
N PHE A 294 -0.72 14.71 19.01
CA PHE A 294 0.22 13.58 19.12
C PHE A 294 1.35 13.61 18.08
N ARG A 295 1.16 14.31 16.96
CA ARG A 295 2.17 14.53 15.92
C ARG A 295 3.32 15.42 16.34
N LEU A 296 3.09 16.34 17.29
CA LEU A 296 4.11 17.30 17.75
C LEU A 296 5.05 16.71 18.79
N PHE A 297 4.71 15.55 19.38
CA PHE A 297 5.50 14.94 20.45
C PHE A 297 6.28 13.73 19.91
N ASN A 298 7.59 13.81 20.08
CA ASN A 298 8.47 12.66 19.88
C ASN A 298 8.45 11.80 21.15
N PHE A 299 7.49 10.87 21.22
CA PHE A 299 7.55 9.85 22.26
C PHE A 299 8.80 8.99 22.08
N CYS A 300 9.65 8.99 23.08
CA CYS A 300 10.83 8.15 23.06
C CYS A 300 10.41 6.70 23.23
N LYS A 301 10.89 5.85 22.33
CA LYS A 301 10.67 4.42 22.51
C LYS A 301 11.39 3.98 23.77
N PRO A 302 10.71 3.27 24.69
CA PRO A 302 11.37 2.71 25.84
C PRO A 302 12.46 1.77 25.37
N ASN A 303 13.66 1.98 25.74
CA ASN A 303 14.69 1.05 26.04
C ASN A 303 16.12 1.19 25.57
N ASN A 304 16.97 0.44 26.28
CA ASN A 304 18.37 0.12 26.13
C ASN A 304 18.68 -1.18 25.37
N ASP A 305 17.71 -1.85 24.73
CA ASP A 305 17.97 -3.07 24.00
C ASP A 305 18.44 -2.78 22.56
N VAL A 306 19.56 -3.37 22.20
CA VAL A 306 20.22 -3.18 20.91
C VAL A 306 19.33 -3.62 19.74
N GLU A 307 18.56 -4.69 19.91
CA GLU A 307 17.67 -5.20 18.86
C GLU A 307 16.53 -4.23 18.55
N GLU A 308 16.01 -3.57 19.55
CA GLU A 308 14.94 -2.59 19.38
C GLU A 308 15.43 -1.29 18.77
N LEU A 309 16.62 -0.81 19.17
CA LEU A 309 17.26 0.33 18.51
C LEU A 309 17.45 0.06 17.01
N ILE A 310 17.82 -1.18 16.65
CA ILE A 310 17.95 -1.60 15.24
C ILE A 310 16.59 -1.58 14.55
N LYS A 311 15.55 -2.17 15.16
CA LYS A 311 14.19 -2.22 14.57
C LYS A 311 13.63 -0.83 14.31
N MET A 312 13.78 0.09 15.26
CA MET A 312 13.41 1.49 15.07
C MET A 312 14.21 2.17 13.96
N ALA A 313 15.52 1.94 13.94
CA ALA A 313 16.38 2.52 12.93
C ALA A 313 15.97 2.04 11.52
N ASP A 314 15.68 0.74 11.36
CA ASP A 314 15.19 0.16 10.11
C ASP A 314 13.84 0.78 9.68
N GLU A 315 12.92 1.01 10.63
CA GLU A 315 11.62 1.66 10.37
C GLU A 315 11.80 3.12 9.89
N TYR A 316 12.64 3.91 10.56
CA TYR A 316 12.96 5.27 10.11
C TYR A 316 13.75 5.30 8.79
N TYR A 317 14.51 4.27 8.49
CA TYR A 317 15.31 4.20 7.27
C TYR A 317 14.50 3.75 6.05
N GLU A 318 13.67 2.69 6.18
CA GLU A 318 12.94 2.04 5.09
C GLU A 318 11.42 2.28 5.15
N GLY A 319 10.87 2.65 6.31
CA GLY A 319 9.43 2.78 6.55
C GLY A 319 8.76 3.97 5.85
N LYS A 320 7.45 4.12 6.08
CA LYS A 320 6.62 5.17 5.45
C LYS A 320 6.99 6.59 5.95
N GLU A 321 7.27 6.74 7.24
CA GLU A 321 7.71 8.00 7.85
C GLU A 321 9.25 8.03 7.96
N LYS A 322 9.92 8.26 6.83
CA LYS A 322 11.39 8.29 6.78
C LYS A 322 11.96 9.49 7.53
N ASP A 323 12.76 9.19 8.55
CA ASP A 323 13.58 10.18 9.26
C ASP A 323 15.03 9.65 9.30
N LEU A 324 15.80 10.03 8.31
CA LEU A 324 17.15 9.51 8.10
C LEU A 324 18.11 9.96 9.20
N ASP A 325 17.91 11.12 9.81
CA ASP A 325 18.75 11.64 10.90
C ASP A 325 18.53 10.80 12.16
N LYS A 326 17.27 10.45 12.46
CA LYS A 326 16.95 9.54 13.57
C LYS A 326 17.44 8.12 13.31
N ALA A 327 17.26 7.59 12.10
CA ALA A 327 17.78 6.28 11.73
C ALA A 327 19.30 6.21 11.96
N PHE A 328 20.04 7.23 11.51
CA PHE A 328 21.47 7.33 11.70
C PHE A 328 21.86 7.35 13.19
N SER A 329 21.19 8.18 14.01
CA SER A 329 21.42 8.25 15.45
C SER A 329 21.20 6.91 16.12
N LEU A 330 20.08 6.23 15.83
CA LEU A 330 19.75 4.93 16.41
C LEU A 330 20.72 3.83 15.98
N TYR A 331 21.17 3.80 14.71
CA TYR A 331 22.22 2.87 14.29
C TYR A 331 23.55 3.18 15.00
N SER A 332 23.89 4.46 15.22
CA SER A 332 25.08 4.86 15.95
C SER A 332 25.03 4.36 17.39
N ASP A 333 23.90 4.51 18.06
CA ASP A 333 23.71 4.05 19.44
C ASP A 333 23.79 2.53 19.55
N ALA A 334 23.10 1.80 18.66
CA ALA A 334 23.17 0.34 18.62
C ALA A 334 24.57 -0.17 18.29
N ALA A 335 25.29 0.49 17.39
CA ALA A 335 26.66 0.16 17.02
C ALA A 335 27.64 0.41 18.18
N SER A 336 27.45 1.49 18.95
CA SER A 336 28.24 1.80 20.15
C SER A 336 28.07 0.72 21.23
N LYS A 337 26.92 0.07 21.30
CA LYS A 337 26.59 -1.06 22.16
C LYS A 337 27.06 -2.41 21.61
N GLY A 338 27.82 -2.43 20.50
CA GLY A 338 28.48 -3.61 19.95
C GLY A 338 27.73 -4.35 18.84
N SER A 339 26.58 -3.85 18.35
CA SER A 339 25.85 -4.48 17.27
C SER A 339 26.62 -4.43 15.96
N LEU A 340 26.96 -5.58 15.42
CA LEU A 340 27.58 -5.70 14.09
C LEU A 340 26.60 -5.39 12.95
N TYR A 341 25.31 -5.69 13.16
CA TYR A 341 24.24 -5.32 12.22
C TYR A 341 24.14 -3.79 12.09
N ALA A 342 23.99 -3.12 13.23
CA ALA A 342 23.89 -1.66 13.25
C ALA A 342 25.19 -0.98 12.75
N LEU A 343 26.34 -1.57 13.04
CA LEU A 343 27.62 -1.09 12.53
C LEU A 343 27.68 -1.09 11.00
N ALA A 344 27.15 -2.15 10.37
CA ALA A 344 27.06 -2.24 8.91
C ALA A 344 26.06 -1.22 8.33
N CYS A 345 24.89 -1.05 8.97
CA CYS A 345 23.88 -0.06 8.57
C CYS A 345 24.42 1.37 8.71
N LEU A 346 25.08 1.68 9.82
CA LEU A 346 25.73 2.98 10.05
C LEU A 346 26.78 3.28 8.96
N GLY A 347 27.61 2.27 8.64
CA GLY A 347 28.58 2.38 7.55
C GLY A 347 27.92 2.65 6.21
N PHE A 348 26.78 2.03 5.94
CA PHE A 348 26.01 2.25 4.72
C PHE A 348 25.37 3.64 4.66
N CYS A 349 24.91 4.17 5.81
CA CYS A 349 24.46 5.56 5.92
C CYS A 349 25.55 6.55 5.52
N TYR A 350 26.80 6.33 6.00
CA TYR A 350 27.95 7.15 5.57
C TYR A 350 28.22 7.03 4.08
N CYS A 351 28.13 5.82 3.50
CA CYS A 351 28.32 5.65 2.05
C CYS A 351 27.27 6.35 1.20
N GLU A 352 26.02 6.41 1.66
CA GLU A 352 24.92 7.04 0.91
C GLU A 352 24.68 8.52 1.29
N GLY A 353 25.32 9.02 2.35
CA GLY A 353 25.06 10.37 2.88
C GLY A 353 23.65 10.51 3.47
N LYS A 354 23.13 9.45 4.09
CA LYS A 354 21.80 9.41 4.68
C LYS A 354 21.85 9.67 6.18
N GLY A 355 21.27 10.79 6.62
CA GLY A 355 21.32 11.25 8.00
C GLY A 355 22.71 11.72 8.45
N CYS A 356 23.65 11.90 7.51
CA CYS A 356 25.01 12.35 7.77
C CYS A 356 25.68 12.88 6.51
N VAL A 357 26.82 13.53 6.66
CA VAL A 357 27.68 13.89 5.53
C VAL A 357 28.29 12.61 4.94
N GLN A 358 28.24 12.48 3.61
CA GLN A 358 28.76 11.32 2.91
C GLN A 358 30.26 11.14 3.13
N ASP A 359 30.66 9.93 3.54
CA ASP A 359 32.06 9.55 3.78
C ASP A 359 32.28 8.07 3.46
N TYR A 360 32.78 7.81 2.26
CA TYR A 360 33.03 6.44 1.78
C TYR A 360 34.12 5.73 2.58
N VAL A 361 35.14 6.45 3.06
CA VAL A 361 36.27 5.84 3.79
C VAL A 361 35.80 5.33 5.14
N LYS A 362 35.11 6.20 5.89
CA LYS A 362 34.54 5.86 7.20
C LYS A 362 33.47 4.78 7.06
N GLY A 363 32.57 4.93 6.08
CA GLY A 363 31.50 3.97 5.82
C GLY A 363 32.04 2.58 5.53
N LEU A 364 32.99 2.46 4.60
CA LEU A 364 33.58 1.19 4.20
C LEU A 364 34.35 0.52 5.37
N ALA A 365 35.05 1.30 6.20
CA ALA A 365 35.77 0.78 7.38
C ALA A 365 34.81 0.10 8.38
N LEU A 366 33.64 0.73 8.63
CA LEU A 366 32.61 0.17 9.52
C LEU A 366 31.97 -1.11 8.91
N ILE A 367 31.67 -1.09 7.61
CA ILE A 367 31.11 -2.23 6.90
C ILE A 367 32.07 -3.42 6.90
N ARG A 368 33.37 -3.19 6.60
CA ARG A 368 34.40 -4.24 6.66
C ARG A 368 34.52 -4.82 8.06
N LYS A 369 34.58 -3.97 9.07
CA LYS A 369 34.63 -4.44 10.48
C LYS A 369 33.47 -5.37 10.83
N SER A 370 32.29 -5.11 10.31
CA SER A 370 31.12 -6.00 10.48
C SER A 370 31.26 -7.29 9.66
N ALA A 371 31.63 -7.18 8.38
CA ALA A 371 31.77 -8.30 7.47
C ALA A 371 32.86 -9.28 7.89
N ASP A 372 34.02 -8.77 8.33
CA ASP A 372 35.19 -9.56 8.79
C ASP A 372 34.84 -10.36 10.05
N LYS A 373 33.91 -9.87 10.87
CA LYS A 373 33.32 -10.61 11.99
C LYS A 373 32.20 -11.56 11.59
N ASN A 374 32.12 -11.91 10.31
CA ASN A 374 31.17 -12.86 9.74
C ASN A 374 29.70 -12.45 9.88
N ASN A 375 29.38 -11.15 10.04
CA ASN A 375 28.00 -10.69 10.11
C ASN A 375 27.36 -10.72 8.72
N PRO A 376 26.18 -11.37 8.51
CA PRO A 376 25.58 -11.53 7.18
C PRO A 376 25.11 -10.20 6.59
N LYS A 377 24.59 -9.27 7.39
CA LYS A 377 24.22 -7.91 6.93
C LYS A 377 25.45 -7.14 6.44
N GLY A 378 26.56 -7.21 7.22
CA GLY A 378 27.84 -6.59 6.85
C GLY A 378 28.39 -7.13 5.53
N GLN A 379 28.38 -8.45 5.35
CA GLN A 379 28.80 -9.11 4.10
C GLN A 379 27.93 -8.70 2.92
N ASN A 380 26.58 -8.67 3.09
CA ASN A 380 25.68 -8.23 2.05
C ASN A 380 25.93 -6.76 1.65
N ILE A 381 26.07 -5.86 2.64
CA ILE A 381 26.34 -4.45 2.36
C ILE A 381 27.71 -4.25 1.70
N LEU A 382 28.73 -5.00 2.09
CA LEU A 382 30.04 -4.98 1.44
C LEU A 382 29.92 -5.38 -0.03
N GLY A 383 29.12 -6.40 -0.35
CA GLY A 383 28.80 -6.79 -1.71
C GLY A 383 28.12 -5.64 -2.49
N LEU A 384 27.17 -4.93 -1.88
CA LEU A 384 26.57 -3.74 -2.51
C LEU A 384 27.58 -2.61 -2.75
N CYS A 385 28.56 -2.43 -1.84
CA CYS A 385 29.62 -1.46 -2.05
C CYS A 385 30.49 -1.82 -3.27
N TYR A 386 30.81 -3.09 -3.49
CA TYR A 386 31.50 -3.53 -4.70
C TYR A 386 30.66 -3.36 -5.96
N VAL A 387 29.33 -3.61 -5.90
CA VAL A 387 28.42 -3.38 -7.06
C VAL A 387 28.38 -1.90 -7.46
N ARG A 388 28.38 -0.99 -6.46
CA ARG A 388 28.19 0.47 -6.68
C ARG A 388 29.49 1.26 -6.76
N GLY A 389 30.64 0.65 -6.39
CA GLY A 389 31.93 1.35 -6.30
C GLY A 389 32.03 2.30 -5.11
N TYR A 390 31.34 2.02 -3.99
CA TYR A 390 31.35 2.87 -2.81
C TYR A 390 32.64 2.68 -2.01
N GLY A 391 33.60 3.60 -2.15
CA GLY A 391 34.91 3.56 -1.50
C GLY A 391 35.83 2.42 -1.98
N VAL A 392 35.41 1.65 -2.95
CA VAL A 392 36.15 0.57 -3.64
C VAL A 392 35.97 0.66 -5.13
N VAL A 393 36.89 0.07 -5.90
CA VAL A 393 36.69 -0.12 -7.33
C VAL A 393 35.51 -1.08 -7.53
N GLN A 394 34.64 -0.77 -8.48
CA GLN A 394 33.51 -1.64 -8.82
C GLN A 394 34.02 -3.03 -9.25
N ASP A 395 33.57 -4.06 -8.57
CA ASP A 395 33.94 -5.46 -8.81
C ASP A 395 32.76 -6.39 -8.52
N TYR A 396 32.15 -6.89 -9.58
CA TYR A 396 31.02 -7.81 -9.46
C TYR A 396 31.42 -9.21 -8.98
N ALA A 397 32.66 -9.65 -9.21
CA ALA A 397 33.11 -10.96 -8.74
C ALA A 397 33.28 -10.95 -7.21
N GLU A 398 33.89 -9.89 -6.67
CA GLU A 398 33.98 -9.71 -5.22
C GLU A 398 32.60 -9.49 -4.59
N ALA A 399 31.67 -8.78 -5.28
CA ALA A 399 30.29 -8.65 -4.83
C ALA A 399 29.58 -10.02 -4.69
N VAL A 400 29.72 -10.88 -5.70
CA VAL A 400 29.17 -12.26 -5.68
C VAL A 400 29.77 -13.07 -4.53
N ASN A 401 31.07 -12.94 -4.27
CA ASN A 401 31.73 -13.62 -3.17
C ASN A 401 31.13 -13.20 -1.82
N CYS A 402 30.94 -11.89 -1.61
CA CYS A 402 30.30 -11.34 -0.42
C CYS A 402 28.86 -11.82 -0.28
N PHE A 403 28.05 -11.77 -1.36
CA PHE A 403 26.66 -12.25 -1.35
C PHE A 403 26.56 -13.75 -1.06
N ARG A 404 27.47 -14.59 -1.59
CA ARG A 404 27.50 -16.03 -1.28
C ARG A 404 27.72 -16.29 0.21
N LYS A 405 28.71 -15.62 0.82
CA LYS A 405 28.99 -15.78 2.25
C LYS A 405 27.77 -15.42 3.09
N SER A 406 27.13 -14.31 2.79
CA SER A 406 25.93 -13.85 3.46
C SER A 406 24.73 -14.76 3.23
N ALA A 407 24.49 -15.18 1.97
CA ALA A 407 23.40 -16.07 1.59
C ALA A 407 23.52 -17.48 2.20
N ALA A 408 24.74 -17.97 2.37
CA ALA A 408 25.01 -19.25 3.03
C ALA A 408 24.61 -19.23 4.52
N GLN A 409 24.60 -18.07 5.16
CA GLN A 409 24.09 -17.86 6.52
C GLN A 409 22.57 -17.66 6.57
N GLY A 410 21.87 -17.78 5.44
CA GLY A 410 20.42 -17.67 5.37
C GLY A 410 19.89 -16.25 5.13
N TYR A 411 20.76 -15.22 5.00
CA TYR A 411 20.29 -13.83 4.89
C TYR A 411 19.52 -13.59 3.59
N GLU A 412 18.24 -13.27 3.69
CA GLU A 412 17.27 -13.21 2.58
C GLU A 412 17.64 -12.17 1.52
N ARG A 413 18.12 -11.00 1.91
CA ARG A 413 18.53 -9.94 0.95
C ARG A 413 19.77 -10.35 0.15
N ALA A 414 20.70 -11.10 0.76
CA ALA A 414 21.86 -11.61 0.04
C ALA A 414 21.49 -12.74 -0.92
N GLN A 415 20.58 -13.61 -0.54
CA GLN A 415 20.02 -14.62 -1.44
C GLN A 415 19.35 -13.97 -2.65
N HIS A 416 18.55 -12.92 -2.45
CA HIS A 416 17.96 -12.13 -3.53
C HIS A 416 19.03 -11.48 -4.43
N ASN A 417 20.02 -10.80 -3.85
CA ASN A 417 21.09 -10.13 -4.60
C ASN A 417 21.93 -11.12 -5.41
N LEU A 418 22.23 -12.29 -4.83
CA LEU A 418 22.93 -13.37 -5.54
C LEU A 418 22.09 -13.90 -6.72
N GLY A 419 20.78 -14.05 -6.54
CA GLY A 419 19.84 -14.40 -7.61
C GLY A 419 19.88 -13.39 -8.76
N LEU A 420 19.91 -12.08 -8.46
CA LEU A 420 20.06 -11.02 -9.47
C LEU A 420 21.41 -11.10 -10.21
N CYS A 421 22.50 -11.46 -9.51
CA CYS A 421 23.78 -11.66 -10.15
C CYS A 421 23.73 -12.83 -11.16
N TYR A 422 23.06 -13.93 -10.81
CA TYR A 422 22.86 -15.06 -11.73
C TYR A 422 21.96 -14.71 -12.92
N VAL A 423 20.89 -13.92 -12.73
CA VAL A 423 20.02 -13.46 -13.83
C VAL A 423 20.79 -12.62 -14.85
N ASN A 424 21.64 -11.71 -14.37
CA ASN A 424 22.31 -10.73 -15.21
C ASN A 424 23.69 -11.19 -15.71
N GLY A 425 24.26 -12.26 -15.14
CA GLY A 425 25.63 -12.69 -15.42
C GLY A 425 26.68 -11.72 -14.83
N ASN A 426 26.35 -10.95 -13.79
CA ASN A 426 27.22 -9.97 -13.19
C ASN A 426 28.20 -10.65 -12.20
N GLY A 427 29.50 -10.68 -12.54
CA GLY A 427 30.55 -11.31 -11.73
C GLY A 427 30.47 -12.83 -11.64
N ILE A 428 29.51 -13.44 -12.34
CA ILE A 428 29.28 -14.88 -12.39
C ILE A 428 28.62 -15.24 -13.72
N LYS A 429 28.78 -16.47 -14.21
CA LYS A 429 28.07 -16.93 -15.40
C LYS A 429 26.57 -16.88 -15.18
N GLN A 430 25.85 -16.35 -16.16
CA GLN A 430 24.38 -16.33 -16.14
C GLN A 430 23.81 -17.74 -15.99
N ASP A 431 22.93 -17.92 -15.01
CA ASP A 431 22.27 -19.19 -14.72
C ASP A 431 20.89 -18.93 -14.08
N TYR A 432 19.83 -19.13 -14.86
CA TYR A 432 18.48 -18.89 -14.40
C TYR A 432 17.99 -19.95 -13.38
N VAL A 433 18.53 -21.18 -13.43
CA VAL A 433 18.16 -22.25 -12.47
C VAL A 433 18.69 -21.88 -11.08
N GLU A 434 19.96 -21.50 -10.99
CA GLU A 434 20.55 -21.02 -9.74
C GLU A 434 19.91 -19.72 -9.24
N ALA A 435 19.53 -18.81 -10.15
CA ALA A 435 18.78 -17.60 -9.80
C ALA A 435 17.45 -17.94 -9.11
N VAL A 436 16.68 -18.88 -9.69
CA VAL A 436 15.41 -19.34 -9.11
C VAL A 436 15.61 -19.99 -7.74
N ASN A 437 16.65 -20.82 -7.58
CA ASN A 437 16.99 -21.43 -6.29
C ASN A 437 17.26 -20.36 -5.21
N CYS A 438 17.99 -19.31 -5.57
CA CYS A 438 18.25 -18.17 -4.70
C CYS A 438 16.97 -17.39 -4.37
N PHE A 439 16.15 -17.08 -5.37
CA PHE A 439 14.88 -16.38 -5.17
C PHE A 439 13.89 -17.18 -4.33
N ARG A 440 13.78 -18.51 -4.51
CA ARG A 440 12.92 -19.36 -3.69
C ARG A 440 13.28 -19.30 -2.20
N LYS A 441 14.59 -19.39 -1.88
CA LYS A 441 15.07 -19.28 -0.48
C LYS A 441 14.74 -17.94 0.13
N SER A 442 14.95 -16.87 -0.59
CA SER A 442 14.67 -15.51 -0.16
C SER A 442 13.16 -15.24 -0.05
N ALA A 443 12.37 -15.69 -1.04
CA ALA A 443 10.91 -15.52 -1.08
C ALA A 443 10.20 -16.31 0.03
N ALA A 444 10.73 -17.47 0.42
CA ALA A 444 10.22 -18.27 1.54
C ALA A 444 10.38 -17.55 2.89
N GLN A 445 11.36 -16.66 3.01
CA GLN A 445 11.56 -15.79 4.18
C GLN A 445 10.75 -14.47 4.09
N GLY A 446 9.91 -14.32 3.07
CA GLY A 446 9.02 -13.17 2.95
C GLY A 446 9.57 -12.00 2.13
N HIS A 447 10.79 -12.06 1.58
CA HIS A 447 11.38 -10.94 0.85
C HIS A 447 10.60 -10.61 -0.42
N GLU A 448 9.95 -9.43 -0.46
CA GLU A 448 9.02 -9.02 -1.51
C GLU A 448 9.67 -8.92 -2.91
N GLY A 449 10.91 -8.43 -2.98
CA GLY A 449 11.67 -8.36 -4.23
C GLY A 449 11.99 -9.73 -4.81
N ALA A 450 12.26 -10.74 -3.94
CA ALA A 450 12.51 -12.09 -4.38
C ALA A 450 11.22 -12.79 -4.83
N GLN A 451 10.11 -12.55 -4.13
CA GLN A 451 8.78 -13.03 -4.56
C GLN A 451 8.41 -12.48 -5.93
N PHE A 452 8.62 -11.18 -6.15
CA PHE A 452 8.39 -10.55 -7.46
C PHE A 452 9.26 -11.17 -8.56
N ASN A 453 10.57 -11.32 -8.32
CA ASN A 453 11.48 -11.89 -9.31
C ASN A 453 11.20 -13.37 -9.58
N LEU A 454 10.78 -14.12 -8.57
CA LEU A 454 10.33 -15.50 -8.74
C LEU A 454 9.07 -15.56 -9.61
N GLY A 455 8.11 -14.65 -9.39
CA GLY A 455 6.95 -14.47 -10.26
C GLY A 455 7.33 -14.21 -11.71
N LYS A 456 8.33 -13.35 -11.94
CA LYS A 456 8.90 -13.11 -13.29
C LYS A 456 9.53 -14.36 -13.90
N CYS A 457 10.24 -15.15 -13.11
CA CYS A 457 10.81 -16.42 -13.59
C CYS A 457 9.71 -17.37 -14.08
N TYR A 458 8.63 -17.51 -13.35
CA TYR A 458 7.49 -18.33 -13.77
C TYR A 458 6.73 -17.72 -14.96
N GLU A 459 6.57 -16.39 -15.05
CA GLU A 459 5.90 -15.72 -16.16
C GLU A 459 6.60 -15.99 -17.50
N TYR A 460 7.94 -15.98 -17.50
CA TYR A 460 8.75 -16.12 -18.73
C TYR A 460 9.39 -17.50 -18.92
N GLY A 461 9.25 -18.42 -17.96
CA GLY A 461 9.90 -19.74 -18.01
C GLY A 461 11.42 -19.66 -17.80
N TYR A 462 11.93 -18.69 -17.04
CA TYR A 462 13.36 -18.55 -16.78
C TYR A 462 13.82 -19.48 -15.66
N GLY A 463 14.53 -20.55 -15.99
CA GLY A 463 15.03 -21.55 -15.04
C GLY A 463 13.96 -22.42 -14.38
N VAL A 464 12.70 -22.28 -14.80
CA VAL A 464 11.53 -23.08 -14.39
C VAL A 464 10.60 -23.24 -15.59
N GLU A 465 9.71 -24.23 -15.52
CA GLU A 465 8.60 -24.34 -16.47
C GLU A 465 7.69 -23.10 -16.34
N GLN A 466 7.27 -22.57 -17.49
CA GLN A 466 6.38 -21.39 -17.51
C GLN A 466 5.02 -21.72 -16.90
N SER A 467 4.59 -20.92 -15.93
CA SER A 467 3.27 -21.02 -15.31
C SER A 467 2.78 -19.63 -14.88
N TYR A 468 1.70 -19.19 -15.51
CA TYR A 468 1.08 -17.92 -15.14
C TYR A 468 0.39 -17.97 -13.78
N GLU A 469 -0.14 -19.14 -13.37
CA GLU A 469 -0.77 -19.38 -12.08
C GLU A 469 0.25 -19.19 -10.95
N GLU A 470 1.40 -19.82 -11.07
CA GLU A 470 2.50 -19.66 -10.11
C GLU A 470 3.01 -18.22 -10.09
N ALA A 471 3.17 -17.60 -11.27
CA ALA A 471 3.60 -16.22 -11.36
C ALA A 471 2.66 -15.28 -10.58
N ILE A 472 1.36 -15.44 -10.74
CA ILE A 472 0.32 -14.66 -10.05
C ILE A 472 0.35 -14.91 -8.54
N CYS A 473 0.52 -16.14 -8.11
CA CYS A 473 0.63 -16.46 -6.69
C CYS A 473 1.78 -15.68 -6.04
N TRP A 474 2.93 -15.63 -6.68
CA TRP A 474 4.09 -14.89 -6.19
C TRP A 474 3.93 -13.37 -6.31
N TYR A 475 3.35 -12.87 -7.42
CA TYR A 475 3.03 -11.44 -7.55
C TYR A 475 2.05 -10.98 -6.47
N ARG A 476 1.05 -11.80 -6.13
CA ARG A 476 0.08 -11.47 -5.09
C ARG A 476 0.76 -11.31 -3.73
N LYS A 477 1.61 -12.27 -3.34
CA LYS A 477 2.38 -12.17 -2.07
C LYS A 477 3.21 -10.90 -2.00
N ALA A 478 3.93 -10.56 -3.06
CA ALA A 478 4.73 -9.34 -3.12
C ALA A 478 3.85 -8.06 -3.14
N ALA A 479 2.70 -8.11 -3.84
CA ALA A 479 1.77 -6.98 -3.94
C ALA A 479 1.06 -6.70 -2.60
N GLU A 480 0.73 -7.72 -1.84
CA GLU A 480 0.14 -7.62 -0.50
C GLU A 480 1.11 -7.02 0.51
N GLN A 481 2.41 -7.26 0.34
CA GLN A 481 3.46 -6.58 1.11
C GLN A 481 3.71 -5.13 0.67
N GLY A 482 3.00 -4.64 -0.35
CA GLY A 482 3.09 -3.26 -0.78
C GLY A 482 4.01 -2.99 -1.98
N LEU A 483 4.68 -4.00 -2.56
CA LEU A 483 5.60 -3.77 -3.67
C LEU A 483 4.88 -3.25 -4.93
N ALA A 484 5.11 -1.97 -5.27
CA ALA A 484 4.44 -1.29 -6.38
C ALA A 484 4.60 -2.00 -7.73
N LEU A 485 5.78 -2.58 -7.99
CA LEU A 485 6.03 -3.36 -9.21
C LEU A 485 5.13 -4.59 -9.29
N ALA A 486 4.98 -5.32 -8.19
CA ALA A 486 4.13 -6.51 -8.13
C ALA A 486 2.64 -6.13 -8.25
N GLN A 487 2.21 -5.05 -7.61
CA GLN A 487 0.85 -4.51 -7.74
C GLN A 487 0.53 -4.13 -9.18
N ASN A 488 1.49 -3.51 -9.91
CA ASN A 488 1.33 -3.22 -11.34
C ASN A 488 1.16 -4.50 -12.16
N GLU A 489 2.05 -5.49 -12.00
CA GLU A 489 1.96 -6.73 -12.80
C GLU A 489 0.68 -7.50 -12.48
N LEU A 490 0.31 -7.61 -11.21
CA LEU A 490 -0.97 -8.24 -10.81
C LEU A 490 -2.17 -7.50 -11.42
N GLY A 491 -2.17 -6.17 -11.41
CA GLY A 491 -3.18 -5.35 -12.07
C GLY A 491 -3.25 -5.59 -13.58
N VAL A 492 -2.11 -5.75 -14.25
CA VAL A 492 -2.05 -6.10 -15.68
C VAL A 492 -2.59 -7.51 -15.94
N CYS A 493 -2.27 -8.49 -15.08
CA CYS A 493 -2.80 -9.84 -15.19
C CYS A 493 -4.33 -9.84 -15.08
N TYR A 494 -4.90 -9.15 -14.11
CA TYR A 494 -6.36 -8.98 -14.00
C TYR A 494 -6.98 -8.26 -15.21
N ALA A 495 -6.33 -7.23 -15.74
CA ALA A 495 -6.84 -6.49 -16.91
C ALA A 495 -6.88 -7.34 -18.19
N LYS A 496 -5.94 -8.29 -18.33
CA LYS A 496 -5.80 -9.12 -19.52
C LYS A 496 -6.40 -10.53 -19.36
N GLY A 497 -6.68 -10.98 -18.14
CA GLY A 497 -7.09 -12.36 -17.87
C GLY A 497 -5.97 -13.38 -18.08
N ILE A 498 -4.73 -13.02 -17.71
CA ILE A 498 -3.57 -13.91 -17.85
C ILE A 498 -3.45 -14.75 -16.56
N GLY A 499 -3.63 -16.08 -16.65
CA GLY A 499 -3.55 -17.00 -15.53
C GLY A 499 -4.63 -16.86 -14.46
N LEU A 500 -5.65 -16.01 -14.71
CA LEU A 500 -6.80 -15.78 -13.83
C LEU A 500 -7.99 -15.24 -14.62
N VAL A 501 -9.17 -15.21 -14.01
CA VAL A 501 -10.37 -14.63 -14.62
C VAL A 501 -10.18 -13.12 -14.78
N GLN A 502 -10.49 -12.60 -15.99
CA GLN A 502 -10.37 -11.18 -16.29
C GLN A 502 -11.32 -10.36 -15.42
N SER A 503 -10.78 -9.37 -14.71
CA SER A 503 -11.56 -8.43 -13.92
C SER A 503 -10.95 -7.02 -13.96
N TYR A 504 -11.60 -6.12 -14.66
CA TYR A 504 -11.14 -4.73 -14.69
C TYR A 504 -11.30 -4.02 -13.32
N LYS A 505 -12.28 -4.42 -12.50
CA LYS A 505 -12.44 -3.89 -11.13
C LYS A 505 -11.22 -4.23 -10.28
N MET A 506 -10.80 -5.50 -10.28
CA MET A 506 -9.60 -5.94 -9.57
C MET A 506 -8.32 -5.34 -10.16
N ALA A 507 -8.26 -5.21 -11.49
CA ALA A 507 -7.13 -4.55 -12.15
C ALA A 507 -6.95 -3.11 -11.65
N VAL A 508 -8.03 -2.33 -11.61
CA VAL A 508 -8.01 -0.94 -11.14
C VAL A 508 -7.62 -0.85 -9.67
N LYS A 509 -8.11 -1.75 -8.81
CA LYS A 509 -7.73 -1.79 -7.39
C LYS A 509 -6.21 -1.90 -7.22
N TRP A 510 -5.56 -2.85 -7.89
CA TRP A 510 -4.12 -3.05 -7.80
C TRP A 510 -3.30 -1.97 -8.51
N LEU A 511 -3.75 -1.54 -9.71
CA LEU A 511 -3.09 -0.46 -10.45
C LEU A 511 -3.12 0.86 -9.68
N ARG A 512 -4.21 1.15 -8.94
CA ARG A 512 -4.32 2.36 -8.12
C ARG A 512 -3.29 2.34 -6.98
N LYS A 513 -3.20 1.24 -6.23
CA LYS A 513 -2.18 1.09 -5.17
C LYS A 513 -0.76 1.33 -5.70
N SER A 514 -0.45 0.76 -6.87
CA SER A 514 0.85 0.95 -7.52
C SER A 514 1.05 2.39 -8.02
N ALA A 515 0.02 2.99 -8.60
CA ALA A 515 0.07 4.36 -9.14
C ALA A 515 0.24 5.42 -8.04
N GLU A 516 -0.39 5.23 -6.90
CA GLU A 516 -0.27 6.09 -5.71
C GLU A 516 1.12 6.06 -5.11
N GLN A 517 1.82 4.94 -5.21
CA GLN A 517 3.24 4.81 -4.86
C GLN A 517 4.19 5.40 -5.92
N GLY A 518 3.68 6.01 -6.98
CA GLY A 518 4.47 6.68 -8.00
C GLY A 518 4.86 5.81 -9.20
N ASN A 519 4.43 4.55 -9.31
CA ASN A 519 4.76 3.73 -10.47
C ASN A 519 4.17 4.31 -11.76
N GLU A 520 5.03 4.80 -12.64
CA GLU A 520 4.64 5.50 -13.86
C GLU A 520 3.88 4.63 -14.85
N ARG A 521 4.19 3.33 -14.89
CA ARG A 521 3.49 2.37 -15.75
C ARG A 521 2.07 2.12 -15.27
N ALA A 522 1.89 1.93 -13.95
CA ALA A 522 0.58 1.76 -13.34
C ALA A 522 -0.28 3.02 -13.50
N GLN A 523 0.31 4.22 -13.31
CA GLN A 523 -0.38 5.50 -13.53
C GLN A 523 -0.90 5.60 -14.97
N CYS A 524 -0.07 5.25 -15.96
CA CYS A 524 -0.50 5.26 -17.35
C CYS A 524 -1.63 4.25 -17.64
N ILE A 525 -1.55 3.03 -17.10
CA ILE A 525 -2.57 2.00 -17.33
C ILE A 525 -3.87 2.38 -16.61
N LEU A 526 -3.79 2.91 -15.39
CA LEU A 526 -4.95 3.41 -14.65
C LEU A 526 -5.63 4.56 -15.41
N ALA A 527 -4.86 5.47 -16.00
CA ALA A 527 -5.39 6.52 -16.88
C ALA A 527 -6.16 5.95 -18.07
N VAL A 528 -5.63 4.89 -18.72
CA VAL A 528 -6.34 4.17 -19.80
C VAL A 528 -7.64 3.54 -19.30
N CYS A 529 -7.66 3.05 -18.05
CA CYS A 529 -8.90 2.51 -17.47
C CYS A 529 -9.95 3.61 -17.29
N TYR A 530 -9.58 4.78 -16.79
CA TYR A 530 -10.50 5.93 -16.69
C TYR A 530 -10.94 6.47 -18.05
N GLU A 531 -10.02 6.55 -19.02
CA GLU A 531 -10.36 7.00 -20.39
C GLU A 531 -11.44 6.12 -21.03
N ASN A 532 -11.40 4.82 -20.78
CA ASN A 532 -12.29 3.84 -21.44
C ASN A 532 -13.43 3.33 -20.55
N GLY A 533 -13.54 3.77 -19.29
CA GLY A 533 -14.55 3.26 -18.35
C GLY A 533 -14.38 1.77 -18.01
N LYS A 534 -13.12 1.26 -17.96
CA LYS A 534 -12.86 -0.14 -17.69
C LYS A 534 -12.60 -0.35 -16.20
N GLY A 535 -13.55 -0.96 -15.49
CA GLY A 535 -13.49 -1.23 -14.06
C GLY A 535 -13.70 0.00 -13.17
N VAL A 536 -13.92 1.16 -13.77
CA VAL A 536 -14.24 2.44 -13.13
C VAL A 536 -15.16 3.22 -14.03
N GLU A 537 -15.89 4.19 -13.50
CA GLU A 537 -16.65 5.16 -14.29
C GLU A 537 -15.70 5.95 -15.21
N GLN A 538 -16.13 6.14 -16.46
CA GLN A 538 -15.34 6.89 -17.44
C GLN A 538 -15.16 8.34 -16.99
N SER A 539 -13.90 8.81 -16.92
CA SER A 539 -13.57 10.21 -16.63
C SER A 539 -12.30 10.62 -17.34
N TYR A 540 -12.43 11.54 -18.30
CA TYR A 540 -11.27 12.12 -18.98
C TYR A 540 -10.44 13.01 -18.04
N GLU A 541 -11.06 13.65 -17.05
CA GLU A 541 -10.38 14.48 -16.03
C GLU A 541 -9.40 13.63 -15.22
N ARG A 542 -9.88 12.49 -14.70
CA ARG A 542 -9.03 11.54 -13.95
C ARG A 542 -7.98 10.89 -14.86
N ALA A 543 -8.35 10.56 -16.10
CA ALA A 543 -7.39 10.01 -17.06
C ALA A 543 -6.24 10.99 -17.32
N VAL A 544 -6.54 12.26 -17.58
CA VAL A 544 -5.53 13.29 -17.83
C VAL A 544 -4.67 13.55 -16.60
N MET A 545 -5.27 13.56 -15.41
CA MET A 545 -4.51 13.71 -14.16
C MET A 545 -3.45 12.60 -14.02
N TRP A 546 -3.82 11.35 -14.23
CA TRP A 546 -2.90 10.23 -14.14
C TRP A 546 -1.89 10.18 -15.30
N TYR A 547 -2.32 10.48 -16.54
CA TYR A 547 -1.38 10.64 -17.65
C TYR A 547 -0.33 11.71 -17.38
N LYS A 548 -0.73 12.85 -16.78
CA LYS A 548 0.19 13.94 -16.43
C LYS A 548 1.22 13.48 -15.42
N LYS A 549 0.82 12.84 -14.32
CA LYS A 549 1.75 12.29 -13.31
C LYS A 549 2.76 11.32 -13.93
N SER A 550 2.30 10.40 -14.78
CA SER A 550 3.16 9.43 -15.47
C SER A 550 4.09 10.08 -16.49
N ALA A 551 3.57 11.06 -17.26
CA ALA A 551 4.33 11.77 -18.30
C ALA A 551 5.43 12.67 -17.71
N GLU A 552 5.17 13.30 -16.56
CA GLU A 552 6.14 14.12 -15.84
C GLU A 552 7.30 13.30 -15.29
N GLN A 553 7.06 12.02 -14.97
CA GLN A 553 8.13 11.06 -14.62
C GLN A 553 8.92 10.54 -15.84
N GLY A 554 8.52 10.94 -17.04
CA GLY A 554 9.24 10.56 -18.27
C GLY A 554 8.65 9.38 -19.03
N TYR A 555 7.57 8.72 -18.56
CA TYR A 555 7.05 7.54 -19.24
C TYR A 555 6.52 7.85 -20.64
N ALA A 556 7.21 7.35 -21.67
CA ALA A 556 6.98 7.71 -23.07
C ALA A 556 5.52 7.48 -23.53
N ARG A 557 4.93 6.35 -23.16
CA ARG A 557 3.53 6.05 -23.52
C ARG A 557 2.56 7.07 -22.94
N ALA A 558 2.75 7.48 -21.67
CA ALA A 558 1.91 8.48 -21.04
C ALA A 558 2.08 9.87 -21.67
N GLN A 559 3.32 10.24 -22.02
CA GLN A 559 3.59 11.47 -22.76
C GLN A 559 2.84 11.51 -24.09
N CYS A 560 2.83 10.39 -24.84
CA CYS A 560 2.07 10.28 -26.06
C CYS A 560 0.56 10.42 -25.82
N CYS A 561 0.01 9.74 -24.80
CA CYS A 561 -1.42 9.82 -24.46
C CYS A 561 -1.82 11.23 -23.99
N LEU A 562 -0.98 11.88 -23.17
CA LEU A 562 -1.22 13.26 -22.73
C LEU A 562 -1.19 14.24 -23.93
N GLY A 563 -0.24 14.06 -24.84
CA GLY A 563 -0.19 14.80 -26.10
C GLY A 563 -1.46 14.64 -26.93
N PHE A 564 -2.02 13.42 -26.96
CA PHE A 564 -3.30 13.14 -27.65
C PHE A 564 -4.46 13.85 -26.94
N CYS A 565 -4.50 13.86 -25.61
CA CYS A 565 -5.53 14.60 -24.86
C CYS A 565 -5.49 16.11 -25.19
N TYR A 566 -4.30 16.72 -25.24
CA TYR A 566 -4.16 18.12 -25.64
C TYR A 566 -4.54 18.36 -27.11
N ALA A 567 -4.21 17.43 -28.01
CA ALA A 567 -4.58 17.56 -29.43
C ALA A 567 -6.07 17.47 -29.67
N LYS A 568 -6.81 16.75 -28.81
CA LYS A 568 -8.25 16.54 -28.91
C LYS A 568 -9.08 17.45 -28.01
N GLY A 569 -8.49 18.06 -26.98
CA GLY A 569 -9.20 18.84 -25.95
C GLY A 569 -9.96 17.95 -24.95
N TYR A 570 -9.47 16.73 -24.67
CA TYR A 570 -10.11 15.85 -23.70
C TYR A 570 -9.75 16.28 -22.29
N ALA A 571 -10.72 16.81 -21.55
CA ALA A 571 -10.58 17.36 -20.19
C ALA A 571 -9.44 18.40 -20.01
N VAL A 572 -8.94 18.94 -21.09
CA VAL A 572 -7.97 20.04 -21.15
C VAL A 572 -8.32 20.96 -22.32
N GLU A 573 -7.96 22.23 -22.22
CA GLU A 573 -8.07 23.12 -23.37
C GLU A 573 -7.26 22.59 -24.56
N GLN A 574 -7.87 22.51 -25.73
CA GLN A 574 -7.21 22.03 -26.93
C GLN A 574 -6.00 22.89 -27.26
N SER A 575 -4.83 22.26 -27.37
CA SER A 575 -3.59 22.95 -27.71
C SER A 575 -2.62 22.06 -28.48
N TYR A 576 -2.53 22.28 -29.77
CA TYR A 576 -1.55 21.55 -30.60
C TYR A 576 -0.09 21.86 -30.22
N SER A 577 0.19 23.07 -29.74
CA SER A 577 1.55 23.41 -29.27
C SER A 577 1.95 22.55 -28.05
N LYS A 578 1.05 22.41 -27.04
CA LYS A 578 1.29 21.52 -25.90
C LYS A 578 1.35 20.05 -26.34
N ALA A 579 0.47 19.64 -27.26
CA ALA A 579 0.47 18.27 -27.79
C ALA A 579 1.81 17.92 -28.44
N VAL A 580 2.33 18.81 -29.27
CA VAL A 580 3.62 18.66 -29.94
C VAL A 580 4.77 18.54 -28.93
N GLY A 581 4.77 19.37 -27.89
CA GLY A 581 5.79 19.28 -26.84
C GLY A 581 5.84 17.90 -26.18
N TRP A 582 4.68 17.32 -25.90
CA TRP A 582 4.58 15.97 -25.34
C TRP A 582 4.90 14.87 -26.34
N TYR A 583 4.43 14.98 -27.59
CA TYR A 583 4.79 14.04 -28.66
C TYR A 583 6.29 14.02 -28.93
N HIS A 584 6.93 15.19 -28.95
CA HIS A 584 8.37 15.29 -29.13
C HIS A 584 9.14 14.54 -28.03
N LYS A 585 8.84 14.82 -26.76
CA LYS A 585 9.48 14.12 -25.63
C LYS A 585 9.33 12.59 -25.72
N SER A 586 8.17 12.12 -26.11
CA SER A 586 7.88 10.69 -26.28
C SER A 586 8.59 10.10 -27.52
N ALA A 587 8.62 10.85 -28.62
CA ALA A 587 9.24 10.43 -29.88
C ALA A 587 10.76 10.33 -29.77
N GLU A 588 11.40 11.24 -29.04
CA GLU A 588 12.83 11.21 -28.74
C GLU A 588 13.24 9.95 -27.94
N GLN A 589 12.35 9.44 -27.10
CA GLN A 589 12.52 8.17 -26.40
C GLN A 589 12.29 6.94 -27.30
N GLY A 590 11.98 7.14 -28.58
CA GLY A 590 11.76 6.07 -29.53
C GLY A 590 10.35 5.51 -29.58
N TYR A 591 9.35 6.06 -28.85
CA TYR A 591 7.99 5.51 -28.86
C TYR A 591 7.32 5.69 -30.22
N ALA A 592 7.14 4.59 -30.96
CA ALA A 592 6.70 4.60 -32.37
C ALA A 592 5.41 5.39 -32.58
N ARG A 593 4.38 5.18 -31.74
CA ARG A 593 3.09 5.89 -31.86
C ARG A 593 3.22 7.42 -31.71
N ALA A 594 4.15 7.86 -30.85
CA ALA A 594 4.45 9.29 -30.68
C ALA A 594 5.18 9.85 -31.89
N GLN A 595 6.14 9.09 -32.45
CA GLN A 595 6.84 9.47 -33.69
C GLN A 595 5.84 9.62 -34.84
N CYS A 596 4.89 8.71 -35.01
CA CYS A 596 3.82 8.82 -35.99
C CYS A 596 2.96 10.07 -35.77
N ASN A 597 2.50 10.33 -34.52
CA ASN A 597 1.70 11.52 -34.22
C ASN A 597 2.48 12.82 -34.40
N PHE A 598 3.77 12.83 -34.09
CA PHE A 598 4.63 13.99 -34.28
C PHE A 598 4.89 14.27 -35.77
N GLY A 599 5.12 13.22 -36.59
CA GLY A 599 5.14 13.30 -38.04
C GLY A 599 3.86 13.90 -38.62
N PHE A 600 2.70 13.46 -38.10
CA PHE A 600 1.39 14.02 -38.47
C PHE A 600 1.25 15.51 -38.15
N CYS A 601 1.82 15.95 -37.01
CA CYS A 601 1.84 17.37 -36.67
C CYS A 601 2.67 18.19 -37.67
N TYR A 602 3.85 17.69 -38.05
CA TYR A 602 4.66 18.35 -39.06
C TYR A 602 4.05 18.36 -40.48
N GLU A 603 3.40 17.23 -40.88
CA GLU A 603 2.70 17.16 -42.17
C GLU A 603 1.62 18.21 -42.31
N ASN A 604 0.90 18.48 -41.23
CA ASN A 604 -0.30 19.32 -41.23
C ASN A 604 -0.09 20.73 -40.62
N GLY A 605 1.13 21.06 -40.18
CA GLY A 605 1.41 22.35 -39.54
C GLY A 605 0.66 22.54 -38.21
N LYS A 606 0.37 21.45 -37.46
CA LYS A 606 -0.40 21.51 -36.22
C LYS A 606 0.52 21.70 -35.02
N GLY A 607 0.58 22.92 -34.50
CA GLY A 607 1.42 23.28 -33.34
C GLY A 607 2.90 23.42 -33.66
N VAL A 608 3.30 23.22 -34.90
CA VAL A 608 4.64 23.41 -35.46
C VAL A 608 4.51 23.95 -36.87
N GLU A 609 5.55 24.56 -37.38
CA GLU A 609 5.65 24.93 -38.80
C GLU A 609 5.61 23.67 -39.68
N GLN A 610 4.82 23.70 -40.74
CA GLN A 610 4.67 22.58 -41.67
C GLN A 610 6.02 22.23 -42.34
N SER A 611 6.38 20.94 -42.28
CA SER A 611 7.56 20.41 -42.98
C SER A 611 7.37 18.96 -43.35
N TYR A 612 7.23 18.68 -44.64
CA TYR A 612 7.11 17.32 -45.14
C TYR A 612 8.38 16.50 -44.93
N GLU A 613 9.57 17.11 -45.02
CA GLU A 613 10.84 16.41 -44.80
C GLU A 613 10.92 15.91 -43.35
N LYS A 614 10.58 16.77 -42.34
CA LYS A 614 10.55 16.38 -40.95
C LYS A 614 9.46 15.33 -40.68
N ALA A 615 8.30 15.47 -41.31
CA ALA A 615 7.23 14.49 -41.23
C ALA A 615 7.67 13.10 -41.67
N VAL A 616 8.29 13.05 -42.86
CA VAL A 616 8.84 11.81 -43.45
C VAL A 616 9.88 11.16 -42.52
N GLY A 617 10.80 11.96 -41.98
CA GLY A 617 11.83 11.46 -41.05
C GLY A 617 11.23 10.78 -39.84
N TRP A 618 10.14 11.35 -39.24
CA TRP A 618 9.46 10.77 -38.10
C TRP A 618 8.58 9.57 -38.48
N TYR A 619 7.86 9.62 -39.60
CA TYR A 619 7.09 8.49 -40.08
C TYR A 619 7.99 7.29 -40.41
N ARG A 620 9.18 7.50 -41.04
CA ARG A 620 10.12 6.44 -41.29
C ARG A 620 10.61 5.76 -40.04
N LYS A 621 11.04 6.53 -39.00
CA LYS A 621 11.47 5.99 -37.71
C LYS A 621 10.39 5.12 -37.06
N SER A 622 9.14 5.57 -37.12
CA SER A 622 7.98 4.84 -36.58
C SER A 622 7.64 3.60 -37.41
N ALA A 623 7.69 3.72 -38.74
CA ALA A 623 7.39 2.63 -39.68
C ALA A 623 8.40 1.47 -39.58
N GLU A 624 9.68 1.80 -39.40
CA GLU A 624 10.75 0.83 -39.19
C GLU A 624 10.57 0.01 -37.90
N GLN A 625 9.89 0.57 -36.91
CA GLN A 625 9.51 -0.13 -35.67
C GLN A 625 8.20 -0.95 -35.80
N GLY A 626 7.56 -0.93 -36.98
CA GLY A 626 6.36 -1.72 -37.25
C GLY A 626 5.02 -1.02 -36.95
N ASP A 627 5.00 0.29 -36.64
CA ASP A 627 3.72 1.01 -36.48
C ASP A 627 2.95 1.05 -37.82
N ALA A 628 1.83 0.35 -37.87
CA ALA A 628 1.06 0.16 -39.10
C ALA A 628 0.55 1.48 -39.69
N ARG A 629 0.19 2.46 -38.87
CA ARG A 629 -0.23 3.80 -39.32
C ARG A 629 0.93 4.58 -39.95
N ALA A 630 2.08 4.53 -39.28
CA ALA A 630 3.26 5.20 -39.77
C ALA A 630 3.77 4.59 -41.10
N GLN A 631 3.73 3.25 -41.25
CA GLN A 631 4.00 2.55 -42.51
C GLN A 631 3.09 3.05 -43.63
N PHE A 632 1.81 3.23 -43.35
CA PHE A 632 0.86 3.78 -44.29
C PHE A 632 1.17 5.24 -44.68
N PHE A 633 1.42 6.12 -43.69
CA PHE A 633 1.72 7.52 -43.96
C PHE A 633 3.06 7.69 -44.66
N TYR A 634 4.07 6.90 -44.32
CA TYR A 634 5.35 6.89 -44.99
C TYR A 634 5.18 6.46 -46.48
N GLY A 635 4.39 5.42 -46.70
CA GLY A 635 3.98 5.00 -48.05
C GLY A 635 3.29 6.11 -48.85
N LEU A 636 2.41 6.89 -48.21
CA LEU A 636 1.75 8.05 -48.84
C LEU A 636 2.80 9.11 -49.22
N CYS A 637 3.76 9.39 -48.35
CA CYS A 637 4.81 10.34 -48.66
C CYS A 637 5.65 9.92 -49.90
N LEU A 638 5.99 8.64 -50.00
CA LEU A 638 6.68 8.07 -51.15
C LEU A 638 5.83 8.11 -52.43
N GLU A 639 4.52 7.76 -52.34
CA GLU A 639 3.63 7.78 -53.54
C GLU A 639 3.50 9.18 -54.14
N TYR A 640 3.38 10.21 -53.28
CA TYR A 640 3.12 11.58 -53.71
C TYR A 640 4.37 12.47 -53.80
N GLY A 641 5.51 11.97 -53.40
CA GLY A 641 6.76 12.76 -53.37
C GLY A 641 6.73 13.89 -52.36
N LYS A 642 6.09 13.68 -51.20
CA LYS A 642 5.98 14.69 -50.14
C LYS A 642 7.15 14.61 -49.17
N GLY A 643 8.09 15.55 -49.28
CA GLY A 643 9.29 15.61 -48.42
C GLY A 643 10.32 14.50 -48.66
N ILE A 644 10.13 13.72 -49.71
CA ILE A 644 11.01 12.63 -50.19
C ILE A 644 10.75 12.41 -51.67
N ASP A 645 11.75 11.88 -52.39
CA ASP A 645 11.58 11.54 -53.80
C ASP A 645 10.43 10.52 -53.99
N LYS A 646 9.69 10.70 -55.06
CA LYS A 646 8.57 9.82 -55.38
C LYS A 646 9.04 8.44 -55.79
N ASP A 647 8.57 7.42 -55.06
CA ASP A 647 8.82 6.01 -55.38
C ASP A 647 7.53 5.18 -55.06
N ILE A 648 6.81 4.86 -56.15
CA ILE A 648 5.52 4.13 -56.03
C ILE A 648 5.75 2.66 -55.68
N ASN A 649 6.88 2.06 -56.15
CA ASN A 649 7.18 0.66 -55.86
C ASN A 649 7.55 0.47 -54.40
N GLU A 650 8.33 1.37 -53.84
CA GLU A 650 8.66 1.36 -52.44
C GLU A 650 7.42 1.69 -51.59
N ALA A 651 6.57 2.63 -52.03
CA ALA A 651 5.30 2.93 -51.39
C ALA A 651 4.42 1.69 -51.26
N LEU A 652 4.27 0.88 -52.32
CA LEU A 652 3.51 -0.37 -52.30
C LEU A 652 4.04 -1.37 -51.29
N LYS A 653 5.38 -1.51 -51.15
CA LYS A 653 5.98 -2.37 -50.11
C LYS A 653 5.60 -1.92 -48.68
N TRP A 654 5.60 -0.61 -48.44
CA TRP A 654 5.22 -0.08 -47.13
C TRP A 654 3.70 -0.20 -46.86
N TYR A 655 2.87 -0.02 -47.90
CA TYR A 655 1.44 -0.31 -47.78
C TYR A 655 1.19 -1.79 -47.47
N GLN A 656 1.93 -2.71 -48.08
CA GLN A 656 1.81 -4.13 -47.81
C GLN A 656 2.17 -4.43 -46.36
N LYS A 657 3.31 -3.95 -45.86
CA LYS A 657 3.68 -4.06 -44.43
C LYS A 657 2.60 -3.50 -43.50
N SER A 658 2.04 -2.35 -43.84
CA SER A 658 0.97 -1.72 -43.07
C SER A 658 -0.30 -2.60 -43.05
N ALA A 659 -0.67 -3.20 -44.18
CA ALA A 659 -1.82 -4.11 -44.28
C ALA A 659 -1.58 -5.40 -43.49
N ASP A 660 -0.39 -5.97 -43.57
CA ASP A 660 0.03 -7.16 -42.81
C ASP A 660 0.00 -6.91 -41.31
N ASN A 661 0.33 -5.67 -40.87
CA ASN A 661 0.21 -5.21 -39.51
C ASN A 661 -1.21 -4.72 -39.12
N GLY A 662 -2.22 -5.01 -39.95
CA GLY A 662 -3.63 -4.86 -39.61
C GLY A 662 -4.23 -3.47 -39.89
N TYR A 663 -3.57 -2.59 -40.66
CA TYR A 663 -4.16 -1.29 -41.00
C TYR A 663 -5.05 -1.39 -42.25
N GLU A 664 -6.36 -1.49 -42.06
CA GLU A 664 -7.33 -1.74 -43.13
C GLU A 664 -7.26 -0.75 -44.32
N SER A 665 -6.98 0.54 -44.03
CA SER A 665 -6.89 1.56 -45.10
C SER A 665 -5.75 1.26 -46.09
N ALA A 666 -4.75 0.50 -45.71
CA ALA A 666 -3.63 0.13 -46.56
C ALA A 666 -4.06 -0.86 -47.66
N LYS A 667 -4.95 -1.81 -47.37
CA LYS A 667 -5.47 -2.79 -48.32
C LYS A 667 -6.18 -2.09 -49.49
N LEU A 668 -7.08 -1.15 -49.19
CA LEU A 668 -7.79 -0.34 -50.19
C LEU A 668 -6.80 0.54 -50.99
N LYS A 669 -5.74 1.01 -50.35
CA LYS A 669 -4.74 1.87 -50.98
C LYS A 669 -3.87 1.09 -51.98
N ILE A 670 -3.47 -0.14 -51.65
CA ILE A 670 -2.75 -1.03 -52.55
C ILE A 670 -3.53 -1.22 -53.84
N GLN A 671 -4.80 -1.65 -53.77
CA GLN A 671 -5.64 -1.88 -54.94
C GLN A 671 -5.69 -0.64 -55.84
N LYS A 672 -5.97 0.54 -55.27
CA LYS A 672 -6.04 1.80 -56.03
C LYS A 672 -4.73 2.21 -56.67
N THR A 673 -3.60 1.90 -56.06
CA THR A 673 -2.27 2.26 -56.53
C THR A 673 -1.84 1.31 -57.66
N GLU A 674 -2.13 0.00 -57.52
CA GLU A 674 -1.91 -1.00 -58.57
C GLU A 674 -2.76 -0.76 -59.83
N GLU A 675 -4.03 -0.38 -59.66
CA GLU A 675 -4.92 0.01 -60.78
C GLU A 675 -4.37 1.20 -61.54
N LYS A 676 -3.86 2.21 -60.84
CA LYS A 676 -3.17 3.35 -61.48
C LYS A 676 -1.95 2.94 -62.26
N LEU A 677 -1.12 2.00 -61.76
CA LEU A 677 0.06 1.52 -62.47
C LEU A 677 -0.28 0.69 -63.71
N LYS A 678 -1.44 0.06 -63.77
CA LYS A 678 -1.92 -0.67 -64.98
C LYS A 678 -2.41 0.26 -66.11
N HIS A 679 -2.70 1.52 -65.77
CA HIS A 679 -3.19 2.53 -66.73
C HIS A 679 -2.13 3.53 -67.15
N PHE A 680 -0.90 3.39 -66.64
CA PHE A 680 0.34 4.06 -67.11
C PHE A 680 1.22 3.09 -67.85
#